data_1ccd22ad84c20ab653a3e28e4566dbfa
#
_entry.id   1ccd22ad84c20ab653a3e28e4566dbfa
#
_cell.length_a   1.000
_cell.length_b   1.000
_cell.length_c   1.000
_cell.angle_alpha   90.00
_cell.angle_beta   90.00
_cell.angle_gamma   90.00
#
_symmetry.space_group_name_H-M   'P 1'
#
loop_
_entity.id
_entity.type
_entity.pdbx_description
1 polymer ?
#
loop_
_entity_poly.entity_id
_entity_poly.type
_entity_poly.pdbx_seq_one_letter_code
_entity_poly.pdbx_strand_id
1 'polypeptide(L)'
;VGELVAFSCRRGDLIHTGGPGPTAQEGIRAHQKLQKRRPKGAEAEYRLQVQLECAGQDILLEGRVDILHPQADLHQPAQLDEIKTTYCHPGKLPETTRLYHWAQLKIYGFCYLLQQRQTGSSVEEVSLQMVWYNLKEKKSYPEQSLFNWEALESFAGDALSLYIHWHRSWQAHRQQVIQTAKSLSFPFPDYRPGQRQLAVSAYRCLRDAGQLVVEAPTGIGKTISTLFPAIKALGEEKLDQLLYLTAKNSGRQVVRETIAKLHGVGLKLSLLELSARDKTCACKLGLCSRDDEGTCPRTQGFYDRLPQARKQLLGQPWITPEALAKVADQWHLCPFELSLQMLPWADVVVCDFNYVFDPLVHISTLQDPRYKRALLVDEAHNLSERAREMYSASLSRRDSRRAALACKSNHPQLYRRIQSLVRALAQWSKRFQEQHLYKEIRSSQNVQAWCSPLDSEEDRPATVSRAIQKVLDTLSELSEQGKFPPEEIGEWLKSLYRYACIEQILSGQHQALTRVIDRDAPWQEHQLKLMCMNAAGFLQESCAQFHGAIFFSATLRPTQFVTEQLGIEPETPYLMLPSPFEPSHQGVFLCPFVDTRYQARKSALPALVDLIARVYFSRPGNYLVFFPSYRFLQMVVEHFQKDYPEIQPLQQTPGASDREREAFLGSFSEGAQSLGFAIMGGVFAEGVDFVGEKLIGTIIVGTGLPQVNEEQELLRQSAEHPQTLSAVNGFDIAYRYPGMTRVLQTAGRVIRTESDRGVIILADYRFADMFYQNLYPKHWQIQTSKSGEQLSQQLSCFWKQQRLSVCNVE
;
A
#
# COMPACT_ATOMS: atom_id res chain seq x y z
N VAL A 1 22.85 17.05 -8.89
CA VAL A 1 22.62 17.22 -10.34
C VAL A 1 21.32 16.55 -10.77
N GLY A 2 21.11 15.28 -10.45
CA GLY A 2 19.90 14.55 -10.90
C GLY A 2 18.58 15.23 -10.52
N GLU A 3 18.45 15.76 -9.31
CA GLU A 3 17.26 16.50 -8.87
C GLU A 3 17.05 17.81 -9.64
N LEU A 4 18.11 18.57 -9.81
CA LEU A 4 18.08 19.81 -10.59
C LEU A 4 17.55 19.54 -12.01
N VAL A 5 18.10 18.54 -12.68
CA VAL A 5 17.73 18.18 -14.05
C VAL A 5 16.30 17.66 -14.12
N ALA A 6 15.92 16.79 -13.18
CA ALA A 6 14.56 16.24 -13.12
C ALA A 6 13.50 17.32 -12.86
N PHE A 7 13.84 18.37 -12.10
CA PHE A 7 12.95 19.47 -11.80
C PHE A 7 12.91 20.53 -12.90
N SER A 8 14.08 20.99 -13.39
CA SER A 8 14.21 22.18 -14.23
C SER A 8 14.31 21.91 -15.73
N CYS A 9 14.81 20.72 -16.13
CA CYS A 9 15.16 20.46 -17.52
C CYS A 9 14.19 19.54 -18.26
N ARG A 10 13.21 18.92 -17.57
CA ARG A 10 12.19 18.13 -18.27
C ARG A 10 11.28 19.04 -19.08
N ARG A 11 11.00 18.62 -20.32
CA ARG A 11 10.14 19.34 -21.28
C ARG A 11 9.26 18.36 -22.05
N GLY A 12 8.16 18.86 -22.63
CA GLY A 12 7.28 18.12 -23.51
C GLY A 12 6.45 17.05 -22.79
N ASP A 13 6.33 15.89 -23.40
CA ASP A 13 5.36 14.87 -23.02
C ASP A 13 5.80 14.02 -21.84
N LEU A 14 4.83 13.63 -21.04
CA LEU A 14 5.01 12.56 -20.08
C LEU A 14 4.83 11.20 -20.78
N ILE A 15 5.93 10.48 -20.91
CA ILE A 15 5.91 9.19 -21.61
C ILE A 15 5.69 8.08 -20.59
N HIS A 16 4.55 7.41 -20.71
CA HIS A 16 4.32 6.15 -20.04
C HIS A 16 4.90 5.04 -20.91
N THR A 17 6.09 4.57 -20.60
CA THR A 17 6.65 3.38 -21.25
C THR A 17 5.75 2.18 -20.95
N GLY A 18 5.08 1.66 -21.98
CA GLY A 18 4.14 0.53 -21.85
C GLY A 18 4.80 -0.83 -21.63
N GLY A 19 6.07 -0.88 -21.22
CA GLY A 19 6.83 -2.08 -20.92
C GLY A 19 7.91 -1.79 -19.88
N PRO A 20 8.48 -2.83 -19.24
CA PRO A 20 9.63 -2.66 -18.37
C PRO A 20 10.80 -2.14 -19.20
N GLY A 21 11.31 -0.97 -18.83
CA GLY A 21 12.61 -0.49 -19.30
C GLY A 21 13.74 -1.44 -18.85
N PRO A 22 15.00 -1.17 -19.22
CA PRO A 22 16.14 -1.90 -18.68
C PRO A 22 16.08 -1.96 -17.16
N THR A 23 16.28 -3.14 -16.59
CA THR A 23 16.32 -3.30 -15.14
C THR A 23 17.57 -2.60 -14.58
N ALA A 24 17.51 -2.18 -13.32
CA ALA A 24 18.66 -1.59 -12.64
C ALA A 24 19.90 -2.51 -12.71
N GLN A 25 19.72 -3.83 -12.57
CA GLN A 25 20.82 -4.79 -12.67
C GLN A 25 21.44 -4.88 -14.08
N GLU A 26 20.60 -4.84 -15.12
CA GLU A 26 21.08 -4.81 -16.51
C GLU A 26 21.84 -3.51 -16.78
N GLY A 27 21.32 -2.38 -16.29
CA GLY A 27 22.01 -1.10 -16.33
C GLY A 27 23.37 -1.18 -15.66
N ILE A 28 23.46 -1.60 -14.42
CA ILE A 28 24.72 -1.74 -13.65
C ILE A 28 25.72 -2.65 -14.38
N ARG A 29 25.29 -3.81 -14.88
CA ARG A 29 26.16 -4.73 -15.65
C ARG A 29 26.70 -4.08 -16.93
N ALA A 30 25.86 -3.34 -17.63
CA ALA A 30 26.26 -2.64 -18.84
C ALA A 30 27.27 -1.53 -18.56
N HIS A 31 27.02 -0.68 -17.54
CA HIS A 31 27.94 0.36 -17.09
C HIS A 31 29.30 -0.26 -16.69
N GLN A 32 29.31 -1.27 -15.82
CA GLN A 32 30.54 -1.97 -15.41
C GLN A 32 31.31 -2.55 -16.59
N LYS A 33 30.61 -3.10 -17.58
CA LYS A 33 31.22 -3.67 -18.78
C LYS A 33 31.90 -2.60 -19.62
N LEU A 34 31.26 -1.45 -19.84
CA LEU A 34 31.81 -0.34 -20.63
C LEU A 34 32.93 0.36 -19.88
N GLN A 35 32.76 0.63 -18.60
CA GLN A 35 33.79 1.23 -17.74
C GLN A 35 35.08 0.37 -17.67
N LYS A 36 34.96 -0.98 -17.68
CA LYS A 36 36.15 -1.87 -17.77
C LYS A 36 36.88 -1.77 -19.10
N ARG A 37 36.25 -1.34 -20.17
CA ARG A 37 36.82 -1.22 -21.51
C ARG A 37 37.42 0.18 -21.79
N ARG A 38 37.37 1.10 -20.80
CA ARG A 38 37.89 2.44 -20.94
C ARG A 38 39.40 2.45 -21.27
N PRO A 39 39.89 3.45 -21.99
CA PRO A 39 41.31 3.62 -22.26
C PRO A 39 42.15 3.80 -20.97
N LYS A 40 43.44 3.49 -21.06
CA LYS A 40 44.37 3.80 -19.96
C LYS A 40 44.39 5.31 -19.70
N GLY A 41 44.30 5.73 -18.44
CA GLY A 41 44.24 7.13 -18.03
C GLY A 41 42.82 7.70 -17.88
N ALA A 42 41.78 7.03 -18.37
CA ALA A 42 40.41 7.44 -18.12
C ALA A 42 39.93 6.95 -16.73
N GLU A 43 39.12 7.79 -16.05
CA GLU A 43 38.61 7.55 -14.71
C GLU A 43 37.15 7.17 -14.78
N ALA A 44 36.77 6.06 -14.13
CA ALA A 44 35.36 5.64 -14.01
C ALA A 44 34.73 6.22 -12.74
N GLU A 45 33.43 6.49 -12.79
CA GLU A 45 32.66 7.00 -11.65
C GLU A 45 33.27 8.29 -11.06
N TYR A 46 33.67 9.19 -11.96
CA TYR A 46 34.33 10.42 -11.55
C TYR A 46 33.38 11.36 -10.81
N ARG A 47 33.78 11.73 -9.57
CA ARG A 47 32.96 12.59 -8.71
C ARG A 47 33.13 14.06 -9.09
N LEU A 48 32.04 14.70 -9.42
CA LEU A 48 31.93 16.14 -9.63
C LEU A 48 31.30 16.76 -8.38
N GLN A 49 31.99 17.73 -7.78
CA GLN A 49 31.49 18.47 -6.63
C GLN A 49 31.96 19.91 -6.74
N VAL A 50 31.02 20.84 -6.87
CA VAL A 50 31.31 22.26 -7.01
C VAL A 50 30.41 23.09 -6.11
N GLN A 51 31.00 24.12 -5.52
CA GLN A 51 30.27 25.11 -4.74
C GLN A 51 30.18 26.39 -5.56
N LEU A 52 29.00 26.97 -5.65
CA LEU A 52 28.75 28.21 -6.37
C LEU A 52 27.66 29.03 -5.67
N GLU A 53 27.75 30.34 -5.87
CA GLU A 53 26.67 31.23 -5.46
C GLU A 53 25.73 31.47 -6.66
N CYS A 54 24.42 31.26 -6.47
CA CYS A 54 23.43 31.61 -7.47
C CYS A 54 22.25 32.30 -6.79
N ALA A 55 21.88 33.48 -7.32
CA ALA A 55 20.80 34.31 -6.79
C ALA A 55 20.93 34.59 -5.26
N GLY A 56 22.16 34.76 -4.75
CA GLY A 56 22.42 35.04 -3.33
C GLY A 56 22.21 33.82 -2.40
N GLN A 57 22.36 32.60 -2.91
CA GLN A 57 22.39 31.37 -2.14
C GLN A 57 23.61 30.53 -2.50
N ASP A 58 24.27 30.00 -1.48
CA ASP A 58 25.35 29.02 -1.66
C ASP A 58 24.75 27.66 -2.03
N ILE A 59 25.21 27.11 -3.13
CA ILE A 59 24.74 25.85 -3.69
C ILE A 59 25.90 24.88 -3.82
N LEU A 60 25.69 23.66 -3.35
CA LEU A 60 26.58 22.54 -3.60
C LEU A 60 25.96 21.66 -4.67
N LEU A 61 26.57 21.62 -5.86
CA LEU A 61 26.21 20.66 -6.90
C LEU A 61 27.12 19.44 -6.80
N GLU A 62 26.49 18.29 -6.60
CA GLU A 62 27.18 17.00 -6.59
C GLU A 62 26.63 16.08 -7.67
N GLY A 63 27.53 15.31 -8.28
CA GLY A 63 27.17 14.31 -9.27
C GLY A 63 28.32 13.35 -9.52
N ARG A 64 28.05 12.35 -10.33
CA ARG A 64 29.03 11.35 -10.73
C ARG A 64 28.82 11.06 -12.20
N VAL A 65 29.85 11.30 -13.00
CA VAL A 65 29.84 10.98 -14.44
C VAL A 65 30.45 9.59 -14.64
N ASP A 66 29.95 8.82 -15.59
CA ASP A 66 30.35 7.43 -15.75
C ASP A 66 31.82 7.25 -16.11
N ILE A 67 32.36 8.11 -17.01
CA ILE A 67 33.77 8.06 -17.37
C ILE A 67 34.28 9.49 -17.65
N LEU A 68 35.39 9.86 -17.07
CA LEU A 68 36.19 11.03 -17.43
C LEU A 68 37.41 10.59 -18.23
N HIS A 69 37.60 11.17 -19.42
CA HIS A 69 38.83 11.12 -20.17
C HIS A 69 39.54 12.47 -19.95
N PRO A 70 40.63 12.48 -19.14
CA PRO A 70 41.36 13.72 -18.86
C PRO A 70 41.98 14.29 -20.14
N GLN A 71 42.22 15.57 -20.14
CA GLN A 71 42.86 16.25 -21.23
C GLN A 71 44.28 15.68 -21.44
N ALA A 72 44.55 15.12 -22.61
CA ALA A 72 45.82 14.51 -22.92
C ALA A 72 46.82 15.54 -23.47
N ASP A 73 46.35 16.52 -24.28
CA ASP A 73 47.08 17.58 -24.93
C ASP A 73 46.29 18.87 -24.95
N LEU A 74 46.99 20.04 -25.13
CA LEU A 74 46.35 21.35 -25.23
C LEU A 74 45.34 21.47 -26.41
N HIS A 75 45.37 20.55 -27.36
CA HIS A 75 44.50 20.54 -28.54
C HIS A 75 43.32 19.55 -28.42
N GLN A 76 43.27 18.71 -27.35
CA GLN A 76 42.16 17.79 -27.14
C GLN A 76 41.50 18.10 -25.82
N PRO A 77 40.26 18.62 -25.81
CA PRO A 77 39.56 18.91 -24.58
C PRO A 77 39.29 17.60 -23.82
N ALA A 78 39.17 17.68 -22.50
CA ALA A 78 38.69 16.57 -21.68
C ALA A 78 37.33 16.10 -22.18
N GLN A 79 37.06 14.79 -22.06
CA GLN A 79 35.78 14.23 -22.46
C GLN A 79 35.06 13.58 -21.26
N LEU A 80 33.77 13.85 -21.15
CA LEU A 80 32.87 13.24 -20.19
C LEU A 80 31.90 12.30 -20.90
N ASP A 81 31.90 11.03 -20.51
CA ASP A 81 30.95 10.04 -21.06
C ASP A 81 29.85 9.72 -20.03
N GLU A 82 28.62 9.78 -20.48
CA GLU A 82 27.44 9.33 -19.74
C GLU A 82 26.80 8.14 -20.46
N ILE A 83 26.66 7.03 -19.79
CA ILE A 83 26.16 5.77 -20.34
C ILE A 83 24.67 5.63 -20.02
N LYS A 84 23.86 5.36 -21.04
CA LYS A 84 22.43 5.05 -20.86
C LYS A 84 22.11 3.75 -21.58
N THR A 85 21.44 2.85 -20.87
CA THR A 85 21.00 1.57 -21.43
C THR A 85 19.63 1.70 -22.07
N THR A 86 19.44 1.01 -23.19
CA THR A 86 18.17 0.98 -23.93
C THR A 86 17.98 -0.37 -24.59
N TYR A 87 16.73 -0.75 -24.86
CA TYR A 87 16.44 -1.91 -25.69
C TYR A 87 16.26 -1.55 -27.17
N CYS A 88 16.05 -0.27 -27.48
CA CYS A 88 15.87 0.20 -28.85
C CYS A 88 17.10 0.94 -29.39
N HIS A 89 17.13 1.12 -30.71
CA HIS A 89 18.11 1.98 -31.34
C HIS A 89 17.90 3.44 -30.90
N PRO A 90 18.96 4.21 -30.57
CA PRO A 90 18.83 5.59 -30.05
C PRO A 90 18.01 6.54 -30.92
N GLY A 91 18.06 6.36 -32.24
CA GLY A 91 17.27 7.16 -33.18
C GLY A 91 15.75 6.93 -33.10
N LYS A 92 15.31 5.90 -32.37
CA LYS A 92 13.88 5.64 -32.08
C LYS A 92 13.44 6.13 -30.71
N LEU A 93 14.37 6.60 -29.89
CA LEU A 93 14.03 7.19 -28.61
C LEU A 93 13.31 8.51 -28.83
N PRO A 94 12.27 8.83 -28.02
CA PRO A 94 11.64 10.13 -28.05
C PRO A 94 12.68 11.24 -27.85
N GLU A 95 12.56 12.31 -28.62
CA GLU A 95 13.49 13.46 -28.55
C GLU A 95 13.55 14.03 -27.13
N THR A 96 12.40 14.13 -26.44
CA THR A 96 12.32 14.61 -25.05
C THR A 96 13.14 13.76 -24.08
N THR A 97 13.20 12.44 -24.29
CA THR A 97 14.05 11.53 -23.48
C THR A 97 15.53 11.77 -23.75
N ARG A 98 15.90 11.95 -25.02
CA ARG A 98 17.31 12.26 -25.41
C ARG A 98 17.72 13.59 -24.82
N LEU A 99 16.91 14.64 -24.99
CA LEU A 99 17.15 15.97 -24.43
C LEU A 99 17.32 15.97 -22.91
N TYR A 100 16.50 15.18 -22.20
CA TYR A 100 16.62 15.03 -20.75
C TYR A 100 17.98 14.45 -20.31
N HIS A 101 18.45 13.40 -20.97
CA HIS A 101 19.76 12.82 -20.65
C HIS A 101 20.92 13.74 -21.05
N TRP A 102 20.80 14.42 -22.18
CA TRP A 102 21.75 15.46 -22.58
C TRP A 102 21.79 16.63 -21.60
N ALA A 103 20.65 17.02 -21.02
CA ALA A 103 20.61 18.04 -19.97
C ALA A 103 21.43 17.63 -18.74
N GLN A 104 21.35 16.36 -18.33
CA GLN A 104 22.16 15.82 -17.23
C GLN A 104 23.66 15.95 -17.55
N LEU A 105 24.05 15.52 -18.74
CA LEU A 105 25.44 15.55 -19.18
C LEU A 105 25.98 17.00 -19.32
N LYS A 106 25.17 17.95 -19.79
CA LYS A 106 25.51 19.38 -19.81
C LYS A 106 25.79 19.95 -18.43
N ILE A 107 24.94 19.61 -17.43
CA ILE A 107 25.20 20.03 -16.04
C ILE A 107 26.48 19.39 -15.50
N TYR A 108 26.80 18.14 -15.85
CA TYR A 108 28.11 17.55 -15.52
C TYR A 108 29.25 18.29 -16.18
N GLY A 109 29.12 18.67 -17.48
CA GLY A 109 30.09 19.48 -18.18
C GLY A 109 30.32 20.85 -17.51
N PHE A 110 29.24 21.52 -17.11
CA PHE A 110 29.32 22.76 -16.33
C PHE A 110 30.08 22.54 -15.00
N CYS A 111 29.72 21.51 -14.23
CA CYS A 111 30.40 21.21 -12.97
C CYS A 111 31.91 20.94 -13.19
N TYR A 112 32.27 20.23 -14.27
CA TYR A 112 33.66 19.95 -14.60
C TYR A 112 34.43 21.21 -14.90
N LEU A 113 33.97 22.06 -15.83
CA LEU A 113 34.62 23.32 -16.17
C LEU A 113 34.71 24.26 -14.96
N LEU A 114 33.68 24.36 -14.16
CA LEU A 114 33.71 25.16 -12.92
C LEU A 114 34.77 24.64 -11.94
N GLN A 115 34.86 23.33 -11.76
CA GLN A 115 35.89 22.72 -10.92
C GLN A 115 37.28 23.00 -11.42
N GLN A 116 37.52 22.96 -12.76
CA GLN A 116 38.80 23.31 -13.35
C GLN A 116 39.17 24.80 -13.13
N ARG A 117 38.22 25.71 -13.31
CA ARG A 117 38.39 27.14 -13.02
C ARG A 117 38.70 27.41 -11.55
N GLN A 118 38.04 26.75 -10.63
CA GLN A 118 38.28 26.88 -9.19
C GLN A 118 39.67 26.37 -8.77
N THR A 119 40.27 25.49 -9.56
CA THR A 119 41.63 25.01 -9.37
C THR A 119 42.69 25.81 -10.16
N GLY A 120 42.29 26.89 -10.85
CA GLY A 120 43.18 27.76 -11.60
C GLY A 120 43.52 27.28 -13.01
N SER A 121 42.82 26.30 -13.53
CA SER A 121 42.99 25.81 -14.92
C SER A 121 42.34 26.76 -15.94
N SER A 122 42.93 26.93 -17.10
CA SER A 122 42.43 27.73 -18.21
C SER A 122 41.60 26.94 -19.22
N VAL A 123 41.02 25.81 -18.78
CA VAL A 123 40.18 24.97 -19.66
C VAL A 123 38.84 25.65 -19.88
N GLU A 124 38.57 25.98 -21.17
CA GLU A 124 37.34 26.68 -21.58
C GLU A 124 36.33 25.79 -22.29
N GLU A 125 36.74 24.58 -22.69
CA GLU A 125 35.89 23.67 -23.46
C GLU A 125 35.96 22.24 -22.90
N VAL A 126 34.88 21.50 -23.04
CA VAL A 126 34.75 20.10 -22.70
C VAL A 126 33.97 19.35 -23.78
N SER A 127 34.43 18.16 -24.10
CA SER A 127 33.71 17.23 -24.95
C SER A 127 32.72 16.41 -24.13
N LEU A 128 31.44 16.41 -24.53
CA LEU A 128 30.41 15.63 -23.88
C LEU A 128 29.99 14.49 -24.80
N GLN A 129 30.04 13.25 -24.31
CA GLN A 129 29.66 12.07 -25.07
C GLN A 129 28.55 11.29 -24.36
N MET A 130 27.39 11.20 -25.00
CA MET A 130 26.31 10.32 -24.60
C MET A 130 26.51 8.93 -25.22
N VAL A 131 26.63 7.90 -24.42
CA VAL A 131 26.85 6.52 -24.87
C VAL A 131 25.57 5.72 -24.69
N TRP A 132 24.80 5.56 -25.75
CA TRP A 132 23.61 4.71 -25.74
C TRP A 132 24.01 3.24 -25.92
N TYR A 133 23.81 2.41 -24.90
CA TYR A 133 24.11 0.98 -24.97
C TYR A 133 22.82 0.18 -25.20
N ASN A 134 22.71 -0.40 -26.41
CA ASN A 134 21.60 -1.28 -26.74
C ASN A 134 21.85 -2.66 -26.13
N LEU A 135 21.00 -3.06 -25.20
CA LEU A 135 21.12 -4.32 -24.47
C LEU A 135 20.83 -5.55 -25.35
N LYS A 136 19.95 -5.40 -26.36
CA LYS A 136 19.62 -6.49 -27.30
C LYS A 136 20.75 -6.72 -28.32
N GLU A 137 21.22 -5.66 -28.92
CA GLU A 137 22.28 -5.71 -29.93
C GLU A 137 23.67 -5.84 -29.30
N LYS A 138 23.80 -5.57 -27.99
CA LYS A 138 25.07 -5.48 -27.24
C LYS A 138 26.07 -4.51 -27.87
N LYS A 139 25.54 -3.41 -28.45
CA LYS A 139 26.28 -2.40 -29.21
C LYS A 139 26.12 -1.02 -28.58
N SER A 140 27.20 -0.23 -28.60
CA SER A 140 27.21 1.17 -28.17
C SER A 140 27.03 2.09 -29.36
N TYR A 141 26.27 3.15 -29.15
CA TYR A 141 26.04 4.23 -30.10
C TYR A 141 26.43 5.56 -29.42
N PRO A 142 27.66 6.02 -29.62
CA PRO A 142 28.13 7.27 -29.03
C PRO A 142 27.61 8.47 -29.84
N GLU A 143 27.20 9.51 -29.13
CA GLU A 143 26.86 10.82 -29.67
C GLU A 143 27.73 11.87 -28.95
N GLN A 144 28.55 12.61 -29.66
CA GLN A 144 29.52 13.52 -29.10
C GLN A 144 29.26 14.96 -29.53
N SER A 145 29.47 15.90 -28.63
CA SER A 145 29.41 17.35 -28.93
C SER A 145 30.40 18.11 -28.05
N LEU A 146 30.98 19.14 -28.59
CA LEU A 146 31.87 20.08 -27.92
C LEU A 146 31.07 21.24 -27.34
N PHE A 147 31.34 21.62 -26.10
CA PHE A 147 30.70 22.74 -25.43
C PHE A 147 31.73 23.62 -24.78
N ASN A 148 31.55 24.92 -24.93
CA ASN A 148 32.36 25.93 -24.24
C ASN A 148 31.71 26.33 -22.91
N TRP A 149 32.47 27.03 -22.08
CA TRP A 149 32.03 27.52 -20.77
C TRP A 149 30.73 28.34 -20.86
N GLU A 150 30.67 29.34 -21.77
CA GLU A 150 29.54 30.26 -21.85
C GLU A 150 28.21 29.54 -22.11
N ALA A 151 28.22 28.55 -23.03
CA ALA A 151 27.04 27.76 -23.36
C ALA A 151 26.56 26.91 -22.17
N LEU A 152 27.51 26.31 -21.44
CA LEU A 152 27.19 25.48 -20.28
C LEU A 152 26.79 26.32 -19.06
N GLU A 153 27.43 27.46 -18.83
CA GLU A 153 27.09 28.42 -17.79
C GLU A 153 25.69 28.98 -17.99
N SER A 154 25.34 29.41 -19.18
CA SER A 154 24.00 29.88 -19.50
C SER A 154 22.94 28.80 -19.27
N PHE A 155 23.19 27.56 -19.75
CA PHE A 155 22.27 26.43 -19.57
C PHE A 155 22.09 26.08 -18.09
N ALA A 156 23.19 25.98 -17.34
CA ALA A 156 23.16 25.67 -15.93
C ALA A 156 22.50 26.79 -15.09
N GLY A 157 22.78 28.05 -15.44
CA GLY A 157 22.22 29.23 -14.81
C GLY A 157 20.70 29.28 -14.93
N ASP A 158 20.16 28.99 -16.10
CA ASP A 158 18.71 28.92 -16.33
C ASP A 158 18.07 27.80 -15.47
N ALA A 159 18.68 26.62 -15.48
CA ALA A 159 18.18 25.49 -14.70
C ALA A 159 18.23 25.75 -13.18
N LEU A 160 19.32 26.34 -12.70
CA LEU A 160 19.51 26.74 -11.30
C LEU A 160 18.54 27.83 -10.88
N SER A 161 18.36 28.86 -11.69
CA SER A 161 17.45 29.97 -11.41
C SER A 161 16.02 29.48 -11.20
N LEU A 162 15.53 28.56 -12.05
CA LEU A 162 14.20 27.94 -11.90
C LEU A 162 14.08 27.16 -10.60
N TYR A 163 15.09 26.34 -10.29
CA TYR A 163 15.10 25.51 -9.08
C TYR A 163 15.16 26.36 -7.81
N ILE A 164 16.04 27.38 -7.78
CA ILE A 164 16.22 28.25 -6.61
C ILE A 164 14.96 29.07 -6.33
N HIS A 165 14.33 29.61 -7.38
CA HIS A 165 13.08 30.37 -7.23
C HIS A 165 11.97 29.51 -6.59
N TRP A 166 11.85 28.28 -7.03
CA TRP A 166 10.94 27.32 -6.45
C TRP A 166 11.31 26.97 -5.00
N HIS A 167 12.58 26.63 -4.80
CA HIS A 167 13.09 26.22 -3.50
C HIS A 167 12.92 27.31 -2.44
N ARG A 168 13.12 28.58 -2.77
CA ARG A 168 12.85 29.72 -1.89
C ARG A 168 11.38 29.80 -1.47
N SER A 169 10.49 29.63 -2.42
CA SER A 169 9.04 29.64 -2.13
C SER A 169 8.67 28.50 -1.22
N TRP A 170 9.25 27.33 -1.44
CA TRP A 170 9.06 26.15 -0.59
C TRP A 170 9.69 26.35 0.79
N GLN A 171 10.90 26.90 0.89
CA GLN A 171 11.54 27.22 2.16
C GLN A 171 10.72 28.23 2.98
N ALA A 172 10.15 29.24 2.35
CA ALA A 172 9.27 30.18 3.05
C ALA A 172 8.04 29.50 3.63
N HIS A 173 7.41 28.59 2.88
CA HIS A 173 6.34 27.73 3.38
C HIS A 173 6.85 26.85 4.53
N ARG A 174 7.97 26.17 4.35
CA ARG A 174 8.57 25.26 5.35
C ARG A 174 8.88 25.98 6.68
N GLN A 175 9.40 27.20 6.62
CA GLN A 175 9.65 28.00 7.83
C GLN A 175 8.35 28.32 8.58
N GLN A 176 7.27 28.65 7.88
CA GLN A 176 5.96 28.84 8.51
C GLN A 176 5.45 27.56 9.18
N VAL A 177 5.63 26.41 8.51
CA VAL A 177 5.27 25.11 9.08
C VAL A 177 6.07 24.84 10.36
N ILE A 178 7.39 25.01 10.32
CA ILE A 178 8.28 24.81 11.48
C ILE A 178 7.86 25.70 12.65
N GLN A 179 7.68 26.98 12.41
CA GLN A 179 7.28 27.95 13.46
C GLN A 179 5.94 27.58 14.08
N THR A 180 4.92 27.31 13.27
CA THR A 180 3.59 27.00 13.76
C THR A 180 3.49 25.59 14.39
N ALA A 181 4.21 24.61 13.88
CA ALA A 181 4.30 23.29 14.46
C ALA A 181 5.04 23.31 15.82
N LYS A 182 6.11 24.09 15.94
CA LYS A 182 6.86 24.25 17.20
C LYS A 182 6.02 24.87 18.30
N SER A 183 5.20 25.87 18.00
CA SER A 183 4.32 26.53 18.97
C SER A 183 2.95 25.86 19.13
N LEU A 184 2.67 24.78 18.35
CA LEU A 184 1.37 24.13 18.30
C LEU A 184 0.93 23.62 19.67
N SER A 185 -0.27 23.97 20.11
CA SER A 185 -0.92 23.43 21.30
C SER A 185 -1.83 22.26 20.93
N PHE A 186 -2.11 21.39 21.90
CA PHE A 186 -3.06 20.32 21.72
C PHE A 186 -4.46 20.90 21.46
N PRO A 187 -5.22 20.41 20.45
CA PRO A 187 -6.44 21.09 19.98
C PRO A 187 -7.67 20.80 20.85
N PHE A 188 -7.51 20.09 21.97
CA PHE A 188 -8.58 19.79 22.91
C PHE A 188 -8.22 20.32 24.31
N PRO A 189 -9.22 20.61 25.16
CA PRO A 189 -8.95 21.11 26.51
C PRO A 189 -8.11 20.15 27.34
N ASP A 190 -8.43 18.84 27.26
CA ASP A 190 -7.81 17.79 28.03
C ASP A 190 -7.43 16.59 27.20
N TYR A 191 -6.43 15.84 27.67
CA TYR A 191 -6.10 14.52 27.13
C TYR A 191 -7.02 13.46 27.73
N ARG A 192 -7.53 12.59 26.87
CA ARG A 192 -8.19 11.37 27.34
C ARG A 192 -7.19 10.42 28.04
N PRO A 193 -7.65 9.53 28.94
CA PRO A 193 -6.79 8.53 29.55
C PRO A 193 -5.95 7.80 28.51
N GLY A 194 -4.62 7.72 28.73
CA GLY A 194 -3.67 7.10 27.82
C GLY A 194 -3.21 7.95 26.61
N GLN A 195 -3.95 8.99 26.20
CA GLN A 195 -3.55 9.83 25.04
C GLN A 195 -2.19 10.51 25.24
N ARG A 196 -1.96 11.10 26.43
CA ARG A 196 -0.69 11.76 26.72
C ARG A 196 0.48 10.80 26.72
N GLN A 197 0.28 9.58 27.25
CA GLN A 197 1.30 8.53 27.24
C GLN A 197 1.65 8.15 25.80
N LEU A 198 0.65 7.95 24.93
CA LEU A 198 0.87 7.66 23.52
C LEU A 198 1.61 8.81 22.85
N ALA A 199 1.17 10.05 23.03
CA ALA A 199 1.79 11.21 22.39
C ALA A 199 3.28 11.38 22.78
N VAL A 200 3.60 11.18 24.07
CA VAL A 200 5.01 11.21 24.55
C VAL A 200 5.84 10.09 23.97
N SER A 201 5.30 8.87 23.93
CA SER A 201 6.00 7.71 23.36
C SER A 201 6.22 7.85 21.85
N ALA A 202 5.21 8.32 21.13
CA ALA A 202 5.29 8.62 19.70
C ALA A 202 6.35 9.71 19.40
N TYR A 203 6.34 10.81 20.16
CA TYR A 203 7.33 11.87 20.00
C TYR A 203 8.77 11.33 20.22
N ARG A 204 9.00 10.60 21.31
CA ARG A 204 10.32 10.02 21.61
C ARG A 204 10.79 9.07 20.51
N CYS A 205 9.91 8.17 20.08
CA CYS A 205 10.19 7.24 18.99
C CYS A 205 10.66 7.96 17.72
N LEU A 206 9.92 8.98 17.29
CA LEU A 206 10.23 9.71 16.05
C LEU A 206 11.46 10.64 16.20
N ARG A 207 11.69 11.21 17.39
CA ARG A 207 12.87 12.00 17.68
C ARG A 207 14.14 11.15 17.59
N ASP A 208 14.08 9.94 18.11
CA ASP A 208 15.22 9.06 18.33
C ASP A 208 15.40 8.02 17.18
N ALA A 209 14.75 8.23 16.06
CA ALA A 209 14.81 7.37 14.87
C ALA A 209 14.45 5.90 15.15
N GLY A 210 13.45 5.67 16.00
CA GLY A 210 13.06 4.35 16.47
C GLY A 210 11.79 3.80 15.82
N GLN A 211 11.39 2.62 16.32
CA GLN A 211 10.10 2.00 16.03
C GLN A 211 9.28 1.88 17.30
N LEU A 212 7.95 1.97 17.17
CA LEU A 212 7.00 1.83 18.27
C LEU A 212 5.78 1.05 17.81
N VAL A 213 5.37 0.07 18.59
CA VAL A 213 4.11 -0.65 18.38
C VAL A 213 3.10 -0.24 19.44
N VAL A 214 1.89 0.08 19.03
CA VAL A 214 0.84 0.60 19.92
C VAL A 214 -0.46 -0.17 19.74
N GLU A 215 -0.87 -0.87 20.78
CA GLU A 215 -2.23 -1.36 20.90
C GLU A 215 -3.07 -0.33 21.68
N ALA A 216 -3.96 0.34 20.97
CA ALA A 216 -4.80 1.39 21.52
C ALA A 216 -6.27 1.16 21.13
N PRO A 217 -7.18 1.00 22.10
CA PRO A 217 -8.60 0.80 21.84
C PRO A 217 -9.21 1.88 20.96
N THR A 218 -10.35 1.55 20.34
CA THR A 218 -11.15 2.52 19.59
C THR A 218 -11.59 3.66 20.53
N GLY A 219 -11.78 4.88 19.99
CA GLY A 219 -12.26 6.02 20.77
C GLY A 219 -11.18 6.78 21.57
N ILE A 220 -9.98 6.22 21.75
CA ILE A 220 -8.89 6.92 22.44
C ILE A 220 -8.33 8.12 21.67
N GLY A 221 -8.65 8.25 20.39
CA GLY A 221 -8.09 9.29 19.53
C GLY A 221 -6.67 8.99 19.03
N LYS A 222 -6.43 7.76 18.54
CA LYS A 222 -5.14 7.32 17.98
C LYS A 222 -4.53 8.30 16.99
N THR A 223 -5.33 8.78 16.05
CA THR A 223 -4.88 9.66 14.95
C THR A 223 -4.28 10.95 15.47
N ILE A 224 -4.98 11.66 16.37
CA ILE A 224 -4.44 12.90 16.94
C ILE A 224 -3.23 12.64 17.84
N SER A 225 -3.25 11.52 18.61
CA SER A 225 -2.18 11.16 19.53
C SER A 225 -0.88 10.69 18.84
N THR A 226 -0.95 10.38 17.55
CA THR A 226 0.23 10.05 16.72
C THR A 226 0.61 11.23 15.82
N LEU A 227 -0.34 11.91 15.17
CA LEU A 227 -0.08 13.06 14.30
C LEU A 227 0.44 14.27 15.05
N PHE A 228 -0.18 14.64 16.18
CA PHE A 228 0.23 15.83 16.93
C PHE A 228 1.72 15.77 17.36
N PRO A 229 2.21 14.69 18.02
CA PRO A 229 3.62 14.60 18.38
C PRO A 229 4.54 14.48 17.16
N ALA A 230 4.10 13.85 16.07
CA ALA A 230 4.87 13.75 14.83
C ALA A 230 5.05 15.13 14.17
N ILE A 231 3.99 15.97 14.19
CA ILE A 231 4.04 17.35 13.69
C ILE A 231 4.94 18.21 14.61
N LYS A 232 4.93 17.96 15.92
CA LYS A 232 5.87 18.61 16.84
C LYS A 232 7.32 18.27 16.49
N ALA A 233 7.62 16.99 16.23
CA ALA A 233 8.95 16.54 15.82
C ALA A 233 9.37 17.17 14.48
N LEU A 234 8.43 17.37 13.55
CA LEU A 234 8.66 18.11 12.31
C LEU A 234 8.96 19.60 12.57
N GLY A 235 8.23 20.24 13.50
CA GLY A 235 8.50 21.62 13.92
C GLY A 235 9.85 21.81 14.63
N GLU A 236 10.39 20.77 15.22
CA GLU A 236 11.73 20.73 15.82
C GLU A 236 12.81 20.23 14.88
N GLU A 237 12.51 20.12 13.59
CA GLU A 237 13.41 19.70 12.50
C GLU A 237 14.03 18.31 12.75
N LYS A 238 13.33 17.45 13.51
CA LYS A 238 13.69 16.03 13.66
C LYS A 238 13.24 15.21 12.46
N LEU A 239 12.23 15.71 11.75
CA LEU A 239 11.63 15.08 10.57
C LEU A 239 11.50 16.10 9.44
N ASP A 240 11.63 15.62 8.22
CA ASP A 240 11.37 16.41 7.00
C ASP A 240 9.95 16.21 6.49
N GLN A 241 9.39 15.02 6.61
CA GLN A 241 8.07 14.68 6.07
C GLN A 241 7.44 13.52 6.86
N LEU A 242 6.11 13.53 6.93
CA LEU A 242 5.32 12.47 7.56
C LEU A 242 4.54 11.69 6.50
N LEU A 243 4.57 10.36 6.60
CA LEU A 243 3.76 9.47 5.77
C LEU A 243 2.73 8.79 6.68
N TYR A 244 1.44 9.10 6.48
CA TYR A 244 0.35 8.44 7.17
C TYR A 244 -0.24 7.36 6.25
N LEU A 245 -0.05 6.12 6.64
CA LEU A 245 -0.45 4.96 5.85
C LEU A 245 -1.78 4.43 6.35
N THR A 246 -2.77 4.40 5.48
CA THR A 246 -4.09 3.84 5.78
C THR A 246 -4.70 3.19 4.55
N ALA A 247 -5.28 1.99 4.76
CA ALA A 247 -5.91 1.23 3.69
C ALA A 247 -7.33 1.70 3.35
N LYS A 248 -7.96 2.54 4.20
CA LYS A 248 -9.39 2.84 4.15
C LYS A 248 -9.65 4.32 3.91
N ASN A 249 -10.72 4.61 3.17
CA ASN A 249 -11.18 5.99 2.95
C ASN A 249 -11.60 6.66 4.28
N SER A 250 -12.22 5.92 5.20
CA SER A 250 -12.57 6.42 6.54
C SER A 250 -11.34 6.86 7.34
N GLY A 251 -10.23 6.14 7.25
CA GLY A 251 -8.96 6.56 7.87
C GLY A 251 -8.45 7.88 7.32
N ARG A 252 -8.54 8.10 5.99
CA ARG A 252 -8.18 9.38 5.35
C ARG A 252 -9.04 10.52 5.85
N GLN A 253 -10.36 10.29 5.99
CA GLN A 253 -11.29 11.28 6.50
C GLN A 253 -10.93 11.72 7.95
N VAL A 254 -10.63 10.77 8.82
CA VAL A 254 -10.21 11.06 10.21
C VAL A 254 -8.92 11.88 10.24
N VAL A 255 -7.97 11.62 9.35
CA VAL A 255 -6.74 12.43 9.21
C VAL A 255 -7.09 13.86 8.79
N ARG A 256 -7.94 14.03 7.76
CA ARG A 256 -8.40 15.35 7.32
C ARG A 256 -9.02 16.15 8.48
N GLU A 257 -9.96 15.54 9.20
CA GLU A 257 -10.63 16.16 10.34
C GLU A 257 -9.65 16.52 11.46
N THR A 258 -8.67 15.64 11.71
CA THR A 258 -7.63 15.88 12.71
C THR A 258 -6.75 17.06 12.31
N ILE A 259 -6.26 17.10 11.07
CA ILE A 259 -5.45 18.21 10.56
C ILE A 259 -6.27 19.49 10.49
N ALA A 260 -7.57 19.45 10.14
CA ALA A 260 -8.45 20.62 10.17
C ALA A 260 -8.55 21.26 11.57
N LYS A 261 -8.65 20.41 12.61
CA LYS A 261 -8.62 20.92 14.01
C LYS A 261 -7.28 21.56 14.36
N LEU A 262 -6.17 20.98 13.90
CA LEU A 262 -4.84 21.56 14.11
C LEU A 262 -4.64 22.87 13.33
N HIS A 263 -5.17 22.98 12.11
CA HIS A 263 -5.22 24.25 11.38
C HIS A 263 -6.05 25.31 12.13
N GLY A 264 -7.16 24.89 12.76
CA GLY A 264 -8.00 25.77 13.60
C GLY A 264 -7.25 26.37 14.79
N VAL A 265 -6.21 25.73 15.31
CA VAL A 265 -5.34 26.26 16.37
C VAL A 265 -4.03 26.86 15.83
N GLY A 266 -3.99 27.18 14.53
CA GLY A 266 -2.94 28.00 13.91
C GLY A 266 -1.85 27.26 13.15
N LEU A 267 -1.91 25.94 13.03
CA LEU A 267 -0.95 25.17 12.23
C LEU A 267 -1.00 25.60 10.75
N LYS A 268 0.18 25.76 10.14
CA LYS A 268 0.34 25.98 8.70
C LYS A 268 1.06 24.79 8.10
N LEU A 269 0.31 23.87 7.51
CA LEU A 269 0.84 22.59 7.04
C LEU A 269 0.12 22.19 5.75
N SER A 270 0.85 21.59 4.82
CA SER A 270 0.34 21.06 3.55
C SER A 270 0.14 19.56 3.66
N LEU A 271 -1.09 19.08 3.43
CA LEU A 271 -1.45 17.67 3.40
C LEU A 271 -1.73 17.24 1.97
N LEU A 272 -0.99 16.24 1.48
CA LEU A 272 -1.21 15.58 0.19
C LEU A 272 -1.87 14.22 0.39
N GLU A 273 -2.96 13.98 -0.33
CA GLU A 273 -3.58 12.66 -0.40
C GLU A 273 -3.28 11.97 -1.73
N LEU A 274 -2.55 10.86 -1.67
CA LEU A 274 -2.32 10.01 -2.83
C LEU A 274 -3.48 9.04 -3.01
N SER A 275 -4.05 9.03 -4.21
CA SER A 275 -5.09 8.09 -4.62
C SER A 275 -4.62 7.26 -5.81
N ALA A 276 -5.18 6.06 -5.96
CA ALA A 276 -4.83 5.21 -7.09
C ALA A 276 -5.15 5.88 -8.44
N ARG A 277 -4.31 5.61 -9.44
CA ARG A 277 -4.45 6.16 -10.79
C ARG A 277 -5.86 5.92 -11.35
N ASP A 278 -6.39 4.72 -11.20
CA ASP A 278 -7.71 4.33 -11.71
C ASP A 278 -8.86 5.16 -11.08
N LYS A 279 -8.67 5.64 -9.85
CA LYS A 279 -9.65 6.49 -9.15
C LYS A 279 -9.55 7.97 -9.51
N THR A 280 -8.37 8.42 -9.93
CA THR A 280 -8.10 9.84 -10.22
C THR A 280 -8.08 10.14 -11.72
N CYS A 281 -8.03 9.12 -12.58
CA CYS A 281 -7.96 9.29 -14.02
C CYS A 281 -9.25 9.92 -14.56
N ALA A 282 -9.12 11.12 -15.12
CA ALA A 282 -10.24 11.85 -15.72
C ALA A 282 -10.76 11.22 -17.02
N CYS A 283 -9.93 10.42 -17.70
CA CYS A 283 -10.29 9.74 -18.95
C CYS A 283 -11.12 8.47 -18.74
N LYS A 284 -11.36 8.05 -17.48
CA LYS A 284 -12.16 6.88 -17.05
C LYS A 284 -11.79 5.52 -17.66
N LEU A 285 -10.68 5.44 -18.38
CA LEU A 285 -10.21 4.24 -19.04
C LEU A 285 -8.98 3.76 -18.23
N GLY A 286 -9.12 2.75 -17.43
CA GLY A 286 -8.19 2.27 -16.39
C GLY A 286 -6.75 1.95 -16.80
N LEU A 287 -6.43 1.99 -18.05
CA LEU A 287 -5.11 2.17 -18.64
C LEU A 287 -5.13 3.54 -19.28
N CYS A 288 -4.04 4.31 -19.18
CA CYS A 288 -3.93 5.60 -19.88
C CYS A 288 -4.36 5.38 -21.34
N SER A 289 -5.66 5.62 -21.62
CA SER A 289 -6.18 5.40 -22.95
C SER A 289 -5.48 6.36 -23.88
N ARG A 290 -5.07 5.81 -24.94
CA ARG A 290 -4.44 6.50 -26.03
C ARG A 290 -5.56 6.81 -27.01
N ASP A 291 -5.59 8.03 -27.50
CA ASP A 291 -6.31 8.35 -28.70
C ASP A 291 -5.86 7.40 -29.84
N ASP A 292 -6.46 7.50 -31.02
CA ASP A 292 -6.05 6.71 -32.19
C ASP A 292 -4.54 6.85 -32.52
N GLU A 293 -3.87 7.88 -31.97
CA GLU A 293 -2.43 8.13 -32.06
C GLU A 293 -1.64 7.53 -30.87
N GLY A 294 -2.30 6.94 -29.87
CA GLY A 294 -1.68 6.20 -28.80
C GLY A 294 -1.17 7.05 -27.62
N THR A 295 -1.54 8.31 -27.48
CA THR A 295 -1.11 9.20 -26.40
C THR A 295 -2.29 9.74 -25.60
N CYS A 296 -2.17 9.79 -24.27
CA CYS A 296 -3.15 10.44 -23.43
C CYS A 296 -3.04 11.97 -23.60
N PRO A 297 -4.13 12.70 -23.96
CA PRO A 297 -4.06 14.15 -24.14
C PRO A 297 -3.52 14.92 -22.93
N ARG A 298 -3.70 14.37 -21.73
CA ARG A 298 -3.22 14.97 -20.47
C ARG A 298 -1.73 14.74 -20.20
N THR A 299 -1.06 13.91 -21.01
CA THR A 299 0.38 13.68 -20.94
C THR A 299 1.16 14.47 -21.98
N GLN A 300 0.50 14.93 -23.03
CA GLN A 300 1.13 15.78 -24.06
C GLN A 300 1.51 17.12 -23.47
N GLY A 301 2.74 17.60 -23.69
CA GLY A 301 3.26 18.85 -23.13
C GLY A 301 3.14 18.95 -21.60
N PHE A 302 3.14 17.81 -20.91
CA PHE A 302 2.95 17.76 -19.46
C PHE A 302 3.96 18.60 -18.71
N TYR A 303 5.24 18.43 -19.02
CA TYR A 303 6.33 19.10 -18.31
C TYR A 303 6.40 20.60 -18.61
N ASP A 304 5.84 21.07 -19.71
CA ASP A 304 5.81 22.48 -20.07
C ASP A 304 4.77 23.26 -19.28
N ARG A 305 3.66 22.59 -18.90
CA ARG A 305 2.56 23.18 -18.11
C ARG A 305 2.69 22.92 -16.60
N LEU A 306 3.51 21.94 -16.21
CA LEU A 306 3.69 21.53 -14.83
C LEU A 306 4.15 22.65 -13.88
N PRO A 307 5.05 23.58 -14.26
CA PRO A 307 5.52 24.64 -13.34
C PRO A 307 4.42 25.51 -12.78
N GLN A 308 3.42 25.89 -13.59
CA GLN A 308 2.29 26.72 -13.16
C GLN A 308 1.37 25.95 -12.22
N ALA A 309 1.09 24.67 -12.51
CA ALA A 309 0.29 23.81 -11.65
C ALA A 309 0.96 23.56 -10.29
N ARG A 310 2.27 23.31 -10.27
CA ARG A 310 3.05 23.21 -9.03
C ARG A 310 2.97 24.49 -8.21
N LYS A 311 3.14 25.67 -8.83
CA LYS A 311 3.07 26.97 -8.15
C LYS A 311 1.71 27.21 -7.52
N GLN A 312 0.63 26.78 -8.15
CA GLN A 312 -0.73 26.91 -7.63
C GLN A 312 -0.98 26.00 -6.42
N LEU A 313 -0.32 24.84 -6.34
CA LEU A 313 -0.48 23.85 -5.27
C LEU A 313 0.50 24.05 -4.10
N LEU A 314 1.61 24.75 -4.32
CA LEU A 314 2.60 24.97 -3.26
C LEU A 314 2.01 25.75 -2.09
N GLY A 315 2.17 25.23 -0.88
CA GLY A 315 1.68 25.86 0.34
C GLY A 315 0.14 25.79 0.51
N GLN A 316 -0.57 25.11 -0.39
CA GLN A 316 -1.99 24.85 -0.16
C GLN A 316 -2.15 23.88 1.02
N PRO A 317 -3.06 24.18 1.98
CA PRO A 317 -3.25 23.32 3.14
C PRO A 317 -3.79 21.94 2.77
N TRP A 318 -4.55 21.86 1.67
CA TRP A 318 -5.23 20.64 1.23
C TRP A 318 -4.92 20.35 -0.24
N ILE A 319 -4.10 19.33 -0.50
CA ILE A 319 -3.82 18.79 -1.83
C ILE A 319 -4.55 17.45 -1.93
N THR A 320 -5.89 17.52 -1.92
CA THR A 320 -6.78 16.36 -2.01
C THR A 320 -6.99 15.95 -3.47
N PRO A 321 -7.52 14.73 -3.74
CA PRO A 321 -7.84 14.32 -5.10
C PRO A 321 -8.74 15.31 -5.85
N GLU A 322 -9.69 15.97 -5.15
CA GLU A 322 -10.58 16.97 -5.73
C GLU A 322 -9.83 18.27 -6.09
N ALA A 323 -8.93 18.73 -5.21
CA ALA A 323 -8.09 19.89 -5.48
C ALA A 323 -7.12 19.62 -6.63
N LEU A 324 -6.50 18.44 -6.66
CA LEU A 324 -5.64 17.99 -7.75
C LEU A 324 -6.39 17.91 -9.08
N ALA A 325 -7.59 17.33 -9.09
CA ALA A 325 -8.42 17.24 -10.29
C ALA A 325 -8.74 18.63 -10.85
N LYS A 326 -9.13 19.58 -9.99
CA LYS A 326 -9.42 20.97 -10.39
C LYS A 326 -8.21 21.66 -11.04
N VAL A 327 -7.03 21.54 -10.44
CA VAL A 327 -5.79 22.14 -10.99
C VAL A 327 -5.36 21.39 -12.26
N ALA A 328 -5.47 20.07 -12.26
CA ALA A 328 -5.16 19.25 -13.42
C ALA A 328 -6.09 19.53 -14.62
N ASP A 329 -7.37 19.82 -14.38
CA ASP A 329 -8.31 20.23 -15.43
C ASP A 329 -7.96 21.61 -15.99
N GLN A 330 -7.62 22.56 -15.12
CA GLN A 330 -7.22 23.91 -15.53
C GLN A 330 -5.97 23.91 -16.43
N TRP A 331 -5.00 23.04 -16.14
CA TRP A 331 -3.72 22.98 -16.85
C TRP A 331 -3.63 21.79 -17.82
N HIS A 332 -4.73 21.05 -18.04
CA HIS A 332 -4.77 19.84 -18.89
C HIS A 332 -3.68 18.83 -18.55
N LEU A 333 -3.49 18.53 -17.26
CA LEU A 333 -2.50 17.60 -16.74
C LEU A 333 -3.16 16.30 -16.24
N CYS A 334 -2.36 15.23 -16.15
CA CYS A 334 -2.77 14.02 -15.44
C CYS A 334 -2.80 14.28 -13.92
N PRO A 335 -3.94 14.16 -13.21
CA PRO A 335 -4.02 14.45 -11.78
C PRO A 335 -3.19 13.49 -10.93
N PHE A 336 -3.07 12.22 -11.32
CA PHE A 336 -2.22 11.26 -10.64
C PHE A 336 -0.74 11.66 -10.72
N GLU A 337 -0.25 11.94 -11.92
CA GLU A 337 1.15 12.35 -12.11
C GLU A 337 1.44 13.70 -11.43
N LEU A 338 0.48 14.63 -11.47
CA LEU A 338 0.59 15.90 -10.73
C LEU A 338 0.74 15.64 -9.21
N SER A 339 0.00 14.67 -8.65
CA SER A 339 0.15 14.30 -7.24
C SER A 339 1.57 13.80 -6.91
N LEU A 340 2.16 12.98 -7.81
CA LEU A 340 3.53 12.51 -7.65
C LEU A 340 4.56 13.66 -7.73
N GLN A 341 4.29 14.66 -8.57
CA GLN A 341 5.14 15.85 -8.68
C GLN A 341 5.08 16.76 -7.45
N MET A 342 3.98 16.70 -6.68
CA MET A 342 3.84 17.47 -5.43
C MET A 342 4.35 16.70 -4.20
N LEU A 343 4.58 15.40 -4.33
CA LEU A 343 4.98 14.52 -3.22
C LEU A 343 6.20 15.02 -2.41
N PRO A 344 7.32 15.45 -3.02
CA PRO A 344 8.50 15.91 -2.28
C PRO A 344 8.26 17.23 -1.51
N TRP A 345 7.19 17.95 -1.82
CA TRP A 345 6.93 19.32 -1.38
C TRP A 345 5.81 19.42 -0.34
N ALA A 346 5.14 18.30 -0.05
CA ALA A 346 4.11 18.21 0.98
C ALA A 346 4.72 17.87 2.34
N ASP A 347 4.14 18.39 3.43
CA ASP A 347 4.62 18.13 4.79
C ASP A 347 4.09 16.81 5.35
N VAL A 348 2.84 16.48 5.04
CA VAL A 348 2.18 15.22 5.38
C VAL A 348 1.63 14.59 4.12
N VAL A 349 1.92 13.31 3.92
CA VAL A 349 1.37 12.51 2.81
C VAL A 349 0.50 11.40 3.39
N VAL A 350 -0.75 11.35 2.95
CA VAL A 350 -1.68 10.27 3.30
C VAL A 350 -1.81 9.34 2.10
N CYS A 351 -1.49 8.07 2.28
CA CYS A 351 -1.52 7.11 1.18
C CYS A 351 -1.82 5.67 1.66
N ASP A 352 -2.03 4.78 0.69
CA ASP A 352 -2.18 3.34 0.96
C ASP A 352 -0.81 2.69 1.22
N PHE A 353 -0.81 1.56 1.95
CA PHE A 353 0.39 0.74 2.23
C PHE A 353 1.18 0.39 0.96
N ASN A 354 0.49 0.20 -0.16
CA ASN A 354 1.10 -0.20 -1.43
C ASN A 354 2.18 0.80 -1.91
N TYR A 355 2.01 2.10 -1.64
CA TYR A 355 2.97 3.12 -2.07
C TYR A 355 4.33 3.04 -1.35
N VAL A 356 4.38 2.33 -0.23
CA VAL A 356 5.60 2.12 0.56
C VAL A 356 6.11 0.68 0.45
N PHE A 357 5.21 -0.30 0.51
CA PHE A 357 5.58 -1.70 0.71
C PHE A 357 5.43 -2.59 -0.53
N ASP A 358 4.64 -2.23 -1.54
CA ASP A 358 4.43 -3.09 -2.71
C ASP A 358 5.62 -2.97 -3.69
N PRO A 359 6.34 -4.05 -4.01
CA PRO A 359 7.54 -4.00 -4.84
C PRO A 359 7.29 -3.49 -6.27
N LEU A 360 6.04 -3.55 -6.76
CA LEU A 360 5.67 -3.07 -8.09
C LEU A 360 5.17 -1.61 -8.08
N VAL A 361 4.58 -1.17 -6.99
CA VAL A 361 3.82 0.10 -6.89
C VAL A 361 4.54 1.13 -6.03
N HIS A 362 5.48 0.71 -5.17
CA HIS A 362 6.16 1.62 -4.26
C HIS A 362 6.80 2.80 -4.98
N ILE A 363 6.78 3.94 -4.32
CA ILE A 363 7.39 5.17 -4.84
C ILE A 363 8.80 5.30 -4.25
N SER A 364 9.81 4.96 -5.05
CA SER A 364 11.20 4.94 -4.62
C SER A 364 11.70 6.27 -4.03
N THR A 365 11.17 7.40 -4.50
CA THR A 365 11.51 8.71 -3.95
C THR A 365 11.06 8.92 -2.51
N LEU A 366 10.08 8.14 -2.01
CA LEU A 366 9.69 8.14 -0.59
C LEU A 366 10.73 7.47 0.31
N GLN A 367 11.52 6.56 -0.24
CA GLN A 367 12.55 5.79 0.46
C GLN A 367 13.95 6.42 0.36
N ASP A 368 14.05 7.67 -0.10
CA ASP A 368 15.33 8.38 -0.20
C ASP A 368 15.89 8.70 1.21
N PRO A 369 17.04 8.13 1.60
CA PRO A 369 17.57 8.25 2.96
C PRO A 369 18.11 9.66 3.29
N ARG A 370 18.20 10.55 2.31
CA ARG A 370 18.60 11.95 2.53
C ARG A 370 17.53 12.73 3.29
N TYR A 371 16.27 12.27 3.25
CA TYR A 371 15.15 12.88 3.94
C TYR A 371 14.74 12.07 5.15
N LYS A 372 14.64 12.73 6.29
CA LYS A 372 14.13 12.12 7.53
C LYS A 372 12.61 11.98 7.49
N ARG A 373 12.14 10.92 6.88
CA ARG A 373 10.71 10.60 6.78
C ARG A 373 10.28 9.61 7.84
N ALA A 374 9.11 9.83 8.42
CA ALA A 374 8.54 8.90 9.40
C ALA A 374 7.24 8.27 8.89
N LEU A 375 7.03 7.02 9.28
CA LEU A 375 5.83 6.26 8.98
C LEU A 375 4.86 6.27 10.17
N LEU A 376 3.61 6.60 9.93
CA LEU A 376 2.48 6.39 10.83
C LEU A 376 1.57 5.34 10.20
N VAL A 377 1.65 4.10 10.68
CA VAL A 377 0.97 2.95 10.08
C VAL A 377 -0.31 2.67 10.86
N ASP A 378 -1.43 3.13 10.33
CA ASP A 378 -2.76 2.95 10.92
C ASP A 378 -3.33 1.57 10.55
N GLU A 379 -4.09 0.98 11.47
CA GLU A 379 -4.65 -0.38 11.34
C GLU A 379 -3.58 -1.41 10.95
N ALA A 380 -2.43 -1.33 11.63
CA ALA A 380 -1.23 -2.11 11.34
C ALA A 380 -1.46 -3.64 11.34
N HIS A 381 -2.53 -4.13 12.01
CA HIS A 381 -2.92 -5.53 11.99
C HIS A 381 -3.23 -6.05 10.57
N ASN A 382 -3.62 -5.17 9.64
CA ASN A 382 -3.90 -5.54 8.25
C ASN A 382 -2.62 -5.63 7.40
N LEU A 383 -1.51 -5.05 7.85
CA LEU A 383 -0.31 -4.90 7.03
C LEU A 383 0.33 -6.26 6.70
N SER A 384 0.38 -7.20 7.63
CA SER A 384 1.02 -8.50 7.40
C SER A 384 0.31 -9.33 6.32
N GLU A 385 -1.03 -9.39 6.34
CA GLU A 385 -1.81 -10.09 5.33
C GLU A 385 -1.69 -9.40 3.96
N ARG A 386 -1.81 -8.08 3.94
CA ARG A 386 -1.64 -7.29 2.72
C ARG A 386 -0.24 -7.40 2.15
N ALA A 387 0.80 -7.40 2.99
CA ALA A 387 2.17 -7.58 2.53
C ALA A 387 2.37 -8.95 1.89
N ARG A 388 1.86 -10.04 2.47
CA ARG A 388 1.90 -11.34 1.80
C ARG A 388 1.25 -11.30 0.42
N GLU A 389 0.15 -10.60 0.24
CA GLU A 389 -0.48 -10.42 -1.07
C GLU A 389 0.37 -9.57 -2.01
N MET A 390 0.97 -8.47 -1.54
CA MET A 390 1.86 -7.59 -2.33
C MET A 390 3.07 -8.37 -2.87
N TYR A 391 3.63 -9.25 -2.05
CA TYR A 391 4.78 -10.10 -2.40
C TYR A 391 4.38 -11.45 -3.01
N SER A 392 3.13 -11.59 -3.43
CA SER A 392 2.62 -12.75 -4.15
C SER A 392 2.18 -12.37 -5.56
N ALA A 393 2.22 -13.34 -6.48
CA ALA A 393 1.77 -13.15 -7.84
C ALA A 393 1.13 -14.41 -8.40
N SER A 394 0.10 -14.26 -9.23
CA SER A 394 -0.60 -15.40 -9.83
C SER A 394 -0.78 -15.22 -11.33
N LEU A 395 -0.73 -16.33 -12.06
CA LEU A 395 -1.07 -16.42 -13.46
C LEU A 395 -2.12 -17.50 -13.70
N SER A 396 -3.13 -17.17 -14.48
CA SER A 396 -4.22 -18.04 -14.89
C SER A 396 -4.05 -18.41 -16.37
N ARG A 397 -4.23 -19.70 -16.69
CA ARG A 397 -4.24 -20.19 -18.06
C ARG A 397 -5.43 -19.63 -18.84
N ARG A 398 -6.60 -19.51 -18.19
CA ARG A 398 -7.82 -18.96 -18.80
C ARG A 398 -7.62 -17.51 -19.21
N ASP A 399 -7.11 -16.69 -18.31
CA ASP A 399 -6.89 -15.26 -18.59
C ASP A 399 -5.78 -15.06 -19.62
N SER A 400 -4.71 -15.85 -19.56
CA SER A 400 -3.66 -15.85 -20.59
C SER A 400 -4.22 -16.25 -21.97
N ARG A 401 -5.16 -17.21 -22.03
CA ARG A 401 -5.81 -17.58 -23.28
C ARG A 401 -6.73 -16.48 -23.81
N ARG A 402 -7.48 -15.80 -22.94
CA ARG A 402 -8.31 -14.64 -23.32
C ARG A 402 -7.44 -13.51 -23.86
N ALA A 403 -6.33 -13.21 -23.20
CA ALA A 403 -5.36 -12.23 -23.67
C ALA A 403 -4.75 -12.61 -25.03
N ALA A 404 -4.41 -13.88 -25.24
CA ALA A 404 -3.94 -14.35 -26.54
C ALA A 404 -4.98 -14.10 -27.63
N LEU A 405 -6.24 -14.46 -27.39
CA LEU A 405 -7.30 -14.30 -28.39
C LEU A 405 -7.54 -12.83 -28.78
N ALA A 406 -7.48 -11.92 -27.82
CA ALA A 406 -7.57 -10.48 -28.08
C ALA A 406 -6.44 -9.96 -28.97
N CYS A 407 -5.25 -10.56 -28.89
CA CYS A 407 -4.09 -10.21 -29.73
C CYS A 407 -4.07 -10.85 -31.12
N LYS A 408 -4.97 -11.80 -31.42
CA LYS A 408 -4.86 -12.69 -32.59
C LYS A 408 -4.84 -11.94 -33.92
N SER A 409 -5.70 -10.96 -34.10
CA SER A 409 -5.87 -10.23 -35.38
C SER A 409 -4.76 -9.20 -35.60
N ASN A 410 -4.48 -8.38 -34.60
CA ASN A 410 -3.65 -7.18 -34.75
C ASN A 410 -2.19 -7.38 -34.33
N HIS A 411 -1.92 -8.42 -33.51
CA HIS A 411 -0.58 -8.66 -32.94
C HIS A 411 -0.21 -10.15 -33.02
N PRO A 412 -0.04 -10.74 -34.23
CA PRO A 412 0.13 -12.18 -34.40
C PRO A 412 1.40 -12.75 -33.72
N GLN A 413 2.45 -11.94 -33.59
CA GLN A 413 3.65 -12.34 -32.86
C GLN A 413 3.39 -12.44 -31.35
N LEU A 414 2.74 -11.44 -30.77
CA LEU A 414 2.34 -11.43 -29.35
C LEU A 414 1.38 -12.59 -29.06
N TYR A 415 0.40 -12.84 -29.94
CA TYR A 415 -0.48 -14.00 -29.87
C TYR A 415 0.30 -15.30 -29.70
N ARG A 416 1.30 -15.57 -30.57
CA ARG A 416 2.10 -16.79 -30.52
C ARG A 416 2.90 -16.91 -29.22
N ARG A 417 3.42 -15.80 -28.70
CA ARG A 417 4.18 -15.78 -27.44
C ARG A 417 3.26 -16.08 -26.25
N ILE A 418 2.08 -15.44 -26.17
CA ILE A 418 1.10 -15.71 -25.12
C ILE A 418 0.60 -17.17 -25.20
N GLN A 419 0.38 -17.73 -26.41
CA GLN A 419 0.02 -19.13 -26.59
C GLN A 419 1.13 -20.09 -26.08
N SER A 420 2.39 -19.70 -26.19
CA SER A 420 3.49 -20.45 -25.59
C SER A 420 3.42 -20.44 -24.06
N LEU A 421 3.07 -19.30 -23.44
CA LEU A 421 2.86 -19.20 -22.00
C LEU A 421 1.66 -20.05 -21.54
N VAL A 422 0.55 -20.03 -22.29
CA VAL A 422 -0.63 -20.90 -22.01
C VAL A 422 -0.23 -22.40 -21.98
N ARG A 423 0.63 -22.82 -22.90
CA ARG A 423 1.16 -24.20 -22.92
C ARG A 423 2.12 -24.48 -21.77
N ALA A 424 3.00 -23.53 -21.44
CA ALA A 424 3.94 -23.68 -20.35
C ALA A 424 3.23 -23.83 -19.00
N LEU A 425 2.16 -23.05 -18.74
CA LEU A 425 1.33 -23.18 -17.53
C LEU A 425 0.67 -24.56 -17.43
N ALA A 426 0.17 -25.10 -18.55
CA ALA A 426 -0.42 -26.44 -18.55
C ALA A 426 0.64 -27.53 -18.34
N GLN A 427 1.81 -27.40 -18.93
CA GLN A 427 2.92 -28.35 -18.76
C GLN A 427 3.45 -28.33 -17.31
N TRP A 428 3.55 -27.16 -16.71
CA TRP A 428 3.94 -27.02 -15.31
C TRP A 428 2.98 -27.78 -14.39
N SER A 429 1.67 -27.60 -14.55
CA SER A 429 0.68 -28.28 -13.72
C SER A 429 0.67 -29.80 -13.91
N LYS A 430 0.89 -30.29 -15.13
CA LYS A 430 0.98 -31.75 -15.41
C LYS A 430 2.13 -32.42 -14.67
N ARG A 431 3.27 -31.73 -14.50
CA ARG A 431 4.42 -32.25 -13.74
C ARG A 431 4.02 -32.67 -12.33
N PHE A 432 3.12 -31.93 -11.66
CA PHE A 432 2.66 -32.27 -10.32
C PHE A 432 1.70 -33.46 -10.31
N GLN A 433 0.87 -33.60 -11.33
CA GLN A 433 -0.04 -34.74 -11.47
C GLN A 433 0.69 -36.04 -11.69
N GLU A 434 1.81 -36.00 -12.42
CA GLU A 434 2.55 -37.20 -12.84
C GLU A 434 3.63 -37.65 -11.84
N GLN A 435 4.21 -36.74 -11.08
CA GLN A 435 5.44 -37.06 -10.32
C GLN A 435 5.23 -37.42 -8.86
N HIS A 436 4.03 -37.42 -8.27
CA HIS A 436 3.73 -37.76 -6.86
C HIS A 436 4.74 -37.21 -5.80
N LEU A 437 5.67 -36.32 -6.20
CA LEU A 437 6.79 -35.82 -5.40
C LEU A 437 6.37 -34.66 -4.51
N TYR A 438 5.22 -34.06 -4.78
CA TYR A 438 4.79 -32.85 -4.12
C TYR A 438 3.55 -33.12 -3.26
N LYS A 439 3.48 -32.45 -2.12
CA LYS A 439 2.39 -32.59 -1.18
C LYS A 439 1.09 -32.05 -1.75
N GLU A 440 0.11 -32.91 -1.96
CA GLU A 440 -1.24 -32.51 -2.32
C GLU A 440 -1.89 -31.80 -1.13
N ILE A 441 -2.43 -30.60 -1.41
CA ILE A 441 -3.23 -29.85 -0.43
C ILE A 441 -4.67 -30.31 -0.59
N ARG A 442 -5.33 -30.73 0.51
CA ARG A 442 -6.74 -31.10 0.48
C ARG A 442 -7.57 -29.91 0.01
N SER A 443 -8.25 -30.07 -1.11
CA SER A 443 -9.07 -29.06 -1.77
C SER A 443 -10.55 -29.45 -1.83
N SER A 444 -11.37 -28.52 -2.31
CA SER A 444 -12.79 -28.75 -2.58
C SER A 444 -12.98 -29.77 -3.71
N GLN A 445 -14.17 -30.32 -3.87
CA GLN A 445 -14.47 -31.43 -4.82
C GLN A 445 -13.98 -31.21 -6.27
N ASN A 446 -13.80 -29.93 -6.71
CA ASN A 446 -13.46 -29.60 -8.09
C ASN A 446 -12.05 -28.97 -8.26
N VAL A 447 -11.26 -28.87 -7.20
CA VAL A 447 -9.92 -28.26 -7.26
C VAL A 447 -8.89 -29.23 -6.72
N GLN A 448 -7.83 -29.47 -7.50
CA GLN A 448 -6.62 -30.11 -7.00
C GLN A 448 -5.53 -29.05 -6.88
N ALA A 449 -4.80 -29.08 -5.77
CA ALA A 449 -3.73 -28.14 -5.51
C ALA A 449 -2.50 -28.82 -4.95
N TRP A 450 -1.34 -28.36 -5.38
CA TRP A 450 -0.03 -28.81 -4.92
C TRP A 450 0.82 -27.62 -4.54
N CYS A 451 1.67 -27.78 -3.54
CA CYS A 451 2.71 -26.82 -3.22
C CYS A 451 4.09 -27.40 -3.50
N SER A 452 4.97 -26.51 -3.93
CA SER A 452 6.39 -26.82 -4.06
C SER A 452 7.24 -25.69 -3.49
N PRO A 453 8.38 -25.99 -2.85
CA PRO A 453 9.36 -25.00 -2.49
C PRO A 453 9.91 -24.32 -3.75
N LEU A 454 10.53 -23.14 -3.57
CA LEU A 454 11.18 -22.39 -4.66
C LEU A 454 12.67 -22.15 -4.35
N ASP A 455 13.24 -22.97 -3.47
CA ASP A 455 14.58 -22.79 -2.92
C ASP A 455 15.69 -23.13 -3.92
N SER A 456 15.42 -24.09 -4.82
CA SER A 456 16.36 -24.48 -5.87
C SER A 456 15.93 -23.98 -7.26
N GLU A 457 16.87 -23.84 -8.19
CA GLU A 457 16.55 -23.49 -9.58
C GLU A 457 15.70 -24.56 -10.26
N GLU A 458 15.83 -25.83 -9.86
CA GLU A 458 15.07 -26.97 -10.41
C GLU A 458 13.59 -26.89 -10.01
N ASP A 459 13.30 -26.36 -8.83
CA ASP A 459 11.95 -26.20 -8.30
C ASP A 459 11.23 -24.99 -8.89
N ARG A 460 11.98 -24.06 -9.50
CA ARG A 460 11.39 -22.86 -10.11
C ARG A 460 10.70 -23.18 -11.43
N PRO A 461 9.62 -22.46 -11.77
CA PRO A 461 8.86 -22.68 -13.00
C PRO A 461 9.60 -22.11 -14.24
N ALA A 462 10.84 -22.56 -14.50
CA ALA A 462 11.75 -22.02 -15.51
C ALA A 462 11.17 -22.00 -16.94
N THR A 463 10.27 -22.93 -17.28
CA THR A 463 9.59 -22.92 -18.58
C THR A 463 8.56 -21.82 -18.69
N VAL A 464 7.85 -21.53 -17.58
CA VAL A 464 6.90 -20.43 -17.47
C VAL A 464 7.66 -19.11 -17.52
N SER A 465 8.73 -18.96 -16.75
CA SER A 465 9.60 -17.77 -16.70
C SER A 465 10.14 -17.40 -18.09
N ARG A 466 10.67 -18.38 -18.81
CA ARG A 466 11.15 -18.17 -20.19
C ARG A 466 10.04 -17.77 -21.16
N ALA A 467 8.83 -18.29 -20.96
CA ALA A 467 7.69 -17.90 -21.78
C ALA A 467 7.24 -16.48 -21.47
N ILE A 468 7.22 -16.09 -20.19
CA ILE A 468 6.95 -14.70 -19.73
C ILE A 468 7.95 -13.73 -20.34
N GLN A 469 9.25 -14.02 -20.23
CA GLN A 469 10.29 -13.16 -20.77
C GLN A 469 10.09 -12.90 -22.28
N LYS A 470 9.76 -13.93 -23.05
CA LYS A 470 9.47 -13.79 -24.49
C LYS A 470 8.24 -12.93 -24.78
N VAL A 471 7.24 -12.95 -23.89
CA VAL A 471 6.08 -12.04 -24.00
C VAL A 471 6.52 -10.61 -23.72
N LEU A 472 7.27 -10.38 -22.64
CA LEU A 472 7.78 -9.07 -22.26
C LEU A 472 8.69 -8.47 -23.33
N ASP A 473 9.59 -9.25 -23.90
CA ASP A 473 10.46 -8.84 -25.03
C ASP A 473 9.62 -8.39 -26.23
N THR A 474 8.56 -9.16 -26.57
CA THR A 474 7.67 -8.78 -27.69
C THR A 474 6.85 -7.53 -27.38
N LEU A 475 6.40 -7.34 -26.14
CA LEU A 475 5.71 -6.10 -25.72
C LEU A 475 6.64 -4.90 -25.81
N SER A 476 7.90 -5.03 -25.41
CA SER A 476 8.92 -4.00 -25.56
C SER A 476 9.13 -3.64 -27.05
N GLU A 477 9.25 -4.65 -27.93
CA GLU A 477 9.40 -4.43 -29.37
C GLU A 477 8.21 -3.71 -30.00
N LEU A 478 6.99 -4.06 -29.58
CA LEU A 478 5.76 -3.37 -30.02
C LEU A 478 5.75 -1.91 -29.56
N SER A 479 6.09 -1.67 -28.32
CA SER A 479 6.18 -0.31 -27.75
C SER A 479 7.20 0.55 -28.49
N GLU A 480 8.38 -0.01 -28.85
CA GLU A 480 9.40 0.66 -29.66
C GLU A 480 8.89 1.05 -31.06
N GLN A 481 7.97 0.24 -31.60
CA GLN A 481 7.33 0.53 -32.90
C GLN A 481 6.13 1.48 -32.80
N GLY A 482 5.82 2.01 -31.61
CA GLY A 482 4.61 2.79 -31.36
C GLY A 482 3.32 1.96 -31.42
N LYS A 483 3.42 0.63 -31.42
CA LYS A 483 2.27 -0.27 -31.43
C LYS A 483 1.98 -0.75 -30.00
N PHE A 484 0.72 -0.75 -29.66
CA PHE A 484 0.28 -1.08 -28.32
C PHE A 484 -0.65 -2.29 -28.30
N PRO A 485 -0.56 -3.14 -27.27
CA PRO A 485 -1.47 -4.26 -27.15
C PRO A 485 -2.91 -3.76 -26.93
N PRO A 486 -3.93 -4.58 -27.23
CA PRO A 486 -5.32 -4.23 -26.98
C PRO A 486 -5.57 -3.87 -25.51
N GLU A 487 -6.43 -2.90 -25.25
CA GLU A 487 -6.77 -2.44 -23.88
C GLU A 487 -7.37 -3.57 -23.02
N GLU A 488 -8.11 -4.45 -23.63
CA GLU A 488 -8.77 -5.59 -22.97
C GLU A 488 -7.82 -6.53 -22.24
N ILE A 489 -6.53 -6.55 -22.58
CA ILE A 489 -5.53 -7.37 -21.87
C ILE A 489 -4.82 -6.65 -20.73
N GLY A 490 -5.22 -5.43 -20.40
CA GLY A 490 -4.54 -4.59 -19.41
C GLY A 490 -4.45 -5.22 -18.01
N GLU A 491 -5.53 -5.80 -17.51
CA GLU A 491 -5.52 -6.48 -16.21
C GLU A 491 -4.63 -7.73 -16.22
N TRP A 492 -4.64 -8.46 -17.31
CA TRP A 492 -3.73 -9.58 -17.50
C TRP A 492 -2.26 -9.14 -17.56
N LEU A 493 -1.97 -8.01 -18.21
CA LEU A 493 -0.62 -7.43 -18.23
C LEU A 493 -0.15 -7.04 -16.82
N LYS A 494 -1.01 -6.44 -16.02
CA LYS A 494 -0.69 -6.14 -14.60
C LYS A 494 -0.28 -7.41 -13.84
N SER A 495 -1.03 -8.50 -14.03
CA SER A 495 -0.72 -9.80 -13.43
C SER A 495 0.61 -10.39 -13.94
N LEU A 496 0.89 -10.25 -15.25
CA LEU A 496 2.13 -10.68 -15.86
C LEU A 496 3.34 -9.92 -15.32
N TYR A 497 3.24 -8.58 -15.23
CA TYR A 497 4.31 -7.73 -14.68
C TYR A 497 4.53 -8.01 -13.20
N ARG A 498 3.47 -8.19 -12.42
CA ARG A 498 3.58 -8.58 -11.01
C ARG A 498 4.30 -9.93 -10.87
N TYR A 499 3.93 -10.91 -11.68
CA TYR A 499 4.60 -12.21 -11.64
C TYR A 499 6.10 -12.09 -11.96
N ALA A 500 6.46 -11.35 -13.00
CA ALA A 500 7.86 -11.12 -13.36
C ALA A 500 8.63 -10.35 -12.26
N CYS A 501 7.99 -9.39 -11.60
CA CYS A 501 8.58 -8.66 -10.48
C CYS A 501 8.84 -9.58 -9.28
N ILE A 502 7.83 -10.35 -8.86
CA ILE A 502 7.95 -11.26 -7.71
C ILE A 502 8.97 -12.35 -7.99
N GLU A 503 9.05 -12.86 -9.22
CA GLU A 503 10.04 -13.85 -9.60
C GLU A 503 11.49 -13.38 -9.40
N GLN A 504 11.76 -12.08 -9.56
CA GLN A 504 13.11 -11.51 -9.35
C GLN A 504 13.51 -11.43 -7.87
N ILE A 505 12.53 -11.37 -6.97
CA ILE A 505 12.75 -11.23 -5.52
C ILE A 505 12.40 -12.50 -4.73
N LEU A 506 12.29 -13.65 -5.42
CA LEU A 506 12.02 -14.93 -4.76
C LEU A 506 13.07 -15.22 -3.67
N SER A 507 12.58 -15.64 -2.52
CA SER A 507 13.37 -16.03 -1.35
C SER A 507 12.82 -17.33 -0.76
N GLY A 508 13.47 -17.91 0.25
CA GLY A 508 12.98 -19.07 1.00
C GLY A 508 11.61 -18.86 1.70
N GLN A 509 11.08 -17.64 1.64
CA GLN A 509 9.74 -17.31 2.13
C GLN A 509 8.64 -17.49 1.07
N HIS A 510 8.97 -17.94 -0.14
CA HIS A 510 8.02 -18.16 -1.21
C HIS A 510 7.83 -19.65 -1.51
N GLN A 511 6.59 -19.97 -1.84
CA GLN A 511 6.22 -21.29 -2.35
C GLN A 511 5.38 -21.17 -3.61
N ALA A 512 5.50 -22.14 -4.53
CA ALA A 512 4.62 -22.21 -5.68
C ALA A 512 3.38 -23.02 -5.33
N LEU A 513 2.22 -22.37 -5.41
CA LEU A 513 0.92 -23.00 -5.31
C LEU A 513 0.36 -23.23 -6.72
N THR A 514 0.23 -24.48 -7.10
CA THR A 514 -0.33 -24.89 -8.39
C THR A 514 -1.73 -25.43 -8.19
N ARG A 515 -2.70 -24.91 -8.94
CA ARG A 515 -4.09 -25.36 -8.90
C ARG A 515 -4.54 -25.86 -10.26
N VAL A 516 -5.33 -26.92 -10.25
CA VAL A 516 -6.11 -27.41 -11.41
C VAL A 516 -7.58 -27.39 -11.00
N ILE A 517 -8.37 -26.59 -11.67
CA ILE A 517 -9.79 -26.38 -11.42
C ILE A 517 -10.59 -27.07 -12.55
N ASP A 518 -11.79 -27.55 -12.22
CA ASP A 518 -12.66 -28.27 -13.15
C ASP A 518 -11.98 -29.53 -13.72
N ARG A 519 -11.47 -30.37 -12.85
CA ARG A 519 -10.68 -31.58 -13.15
C ARG A 519 -11.31 -32.48 -14.22
N ASP A 520 -12.62 -32.62 -14.18
CA ASP A 520 -13.37 -33.52 -15.04
C ASP A 520 -13.92 -32.82 -16.30
N ALA A 521 -13.67 -31.51 -16.44
CA ALA A 521 -14.09 -30.77 -17.62
C ALA A 521 -13.16 -31.01 -18.82
N PRO A 522 -13.68 -30.94 -20.07
CA PRO A 522 -12.85 -31.09 -21.27
C PRO A 522 -11.69 -30.07 -21.36
N TRP A 523 -11.82 -28.96 -20.68
CA TRP A 523 -10.79 -27.94 -20.56
C TRP A 523 -10.56 -27.57 -19.11
N GLN A 524 -9.39 -27.94 -18.58
CA GLN A 524 -8.99 -27.68 -17.22
C GLN A 524 -8.38 -26.28 -17.10
N GLU A 525 -8.77 -25.54 -16.06
CA GLU A 525 -8.10 -24.31 -15.67
C GLU A 525 -6.86 -24.63 -14.85
N HIS A 526 -5.71 -24.06 -15.26
CA HIS A 526 -4.45 -24.17 -14.53
C HIS A 526 -4.06 -22.79 -13.99
N GLN A 527 -3.78 -22.74 -12.72
CA GLN A 527 -3.30 -21.51 -12.04
C GLN A 527 -1.97 -21.80 -11.36
N LEU A 528 -1.05 -20.87 -11.48
CA LEU A 528 0.22 -20.87 -10.78
C LEU A 528 0.31 -19.58 -9.95
N LYS A 529 0.50 -19.72 -8.64
CA LYS A 529 0.72 -18.59 -7.72
C LYS A 529 2.09 -18.75 -7.05
N LEU A 530 2.94 -17.74 -7.19
CA LEU A 530 4.10 -17.55 -6.33
C LEU A 530 3.57 -16.90 -5.04
N MET A 531 3.52 -17.67 -3.98
CA MET A 531 2.90 -17.25 -2.72
C MET A 531 3.96 -16.92 -1.68
N CYS A 532 3.95 -15.69 -1.19
CA CYS A 532 4.75 -15.27 -0.06
C CYS A 532 4.11 -15.80 1.23
N MET A 533 4.84 -16.62 1.96
CA MET A 533 4.37 -17.23 3.22
C MET A 533 4.58 -16.29 4.39
N ASN A 534 5.69 -15.55 4.39
CA ASN A 534 6.02 -14.56 5.40
C ASN A 534 6.69 -13.34 4.76
N ALA A 535 6.06 -12.18 4.88
CA ALA A 535 6.57 -10.93 4.33
C ALA A 535 7.40 -10.09 5.33
N ALA A 536 7.64 -10.60 6.54
CA ALA A 536 8.28 -9.87 7.63
C ALA A 536 9.64 -9.26 7.23
N GLY A 537 10.51 -10.01 6.56
CA GLY A 537 11.81 -9.53 6.10
C GLY A 537 11.69 -8.37 5.10
N PHE A 538 10.75 -8.45 4.16
CA PHE A 538 10.52 -7.36 3.20
C PHE A 538 9.96 -6.10 3.87
N LEU A 539 9.08 -6.25 4.86
CA LEU A 539 8.57 -5.12 5.65
C LEU A 539 9.68 -4.47 6.45
N GLN A 540 10.55 -5.27 7.08
CA GLN A 540 11.71 -4.80 7.83
C GLN A 540 12.67 -3.98 6.95
N GLU A 541 13.04 -4.53 5.78
CA GLU A 541 13.89 -3.85 4.81
C GLU A 541 13.28 -2.51 4.32
N SER A 542 11.98 -2.51 4.05
CA SER A 542 11.27 -1.29 3.63
C SER A 542 11.23 -0.26 4.76
N CYS A 543 10.95 -0.67 6.00
CA CYS A 543 10.90 0.23 7.15
C CYS A 543 12.28 0.80 7.50
N ALA A 544 13.37 0.05 7.28
CA ALA A 544 14.73 0.51 7.52
C ALA A 544 15.15 1.72 6.66
N GLN A 545 14.41 2.01 5.58
CA GLN A 545 14.64 3.19 4.74
C GLN A 545 14.04 4.48 5.34
N PHE A 546 13.31 4.40 6.45
CA PHE A 546 12.65 5.53 7.09
C PHE A 546 13.32 5.88 8.41
N HIS A 547 13.24 7.16 8.78
CA HIS A 547 13.82 7.66 10.02
C HIS A 547 13.17 7.05 11.26
N GLY A 548 11.87 6.74 11.21
CA GLY A 548 11.16 6.09 12.30
C GLY A 548 9.79 5.61 11.87
N ALA A 549 9.19 4.68 12.63
CA ALA A 549 7.89 4.11 12.32
C ALA A 549 7.04 3.86 13.57
N ILE A 550 5.77 4.20 13.51
CA ILE A 550 4.78 3.91 14.54
C ILE A 550 3.70 3.02 13.94
N PHE A 551 3.58 1.80 14.45
CA PHE A 551 2.55 0.84 14.08
C PHE A 551 1.46 0.85 15.13
N PHE A 552 0.24 1.21 14.77
CA PHE A 552 -0.83 1.29 15.74
C PHE A 552 -2.14 0.69 15.23
N SER A 553 -2.85 0.05 16.15
CA SER A 553 -4.16 -0.53 15.89
C SER A 553 -4.94 -0.73 17.19
N ALA A 554 -6.23 -1.03 17.07
CA ALA A 554 -7.05 -1.43 18.20
C ALA A 554 -6.80 -2.89 18.63
N THR A 555 -6.28 -3.71 17.74
CA THR A 555 -6.11 -5.16 17.93
C THR A 555 -4.77 -5.63 17.38
N LEU A 556 -3.79 -5.83 18.26
CA LEU A 556 -2.45 -6.34 17.91
C LEU A 556 -2.12 -7.57 18.78
N ARG A 557 -3.03 -8.54 18.80
CA ARG A 557 -2.90 -9.76 19.63
C ARG A 557 -2.90 -11.03 18.80
N PRO A 558 -2.10 -12.05 19.20
CA PRO A 558 -1.08 -11.99 20.27
C PRO A 558 0.09 -11.12 19.84
N THR A 559 0.63 -10.35 20.78
CA THR A 559 1.65 -9.33 20.51
C THR A 559 2.85 -9.89 19.78
N GLN A 560 3.48 -10.93 20.30
CA GLN A 560 4.68 -11.52 19.73
C GLN A 560 4.44 -11.98 18.29
N PHE A 561 3.34 -12.67 18.02
CA PHE A 561 2.99 -13.11 16.67
C PHE A 561 2.85 -11.93 15.70
N VAL A 562 2.14 -10.87 16.12
CA VAL A 562 1.91 -9.70 15.24
C VAL A 562 3.21 -8.96 14.97
N THR A 563 4.08 -8.74 15.98
CA THR A 563 5.36 -8.06 15.79
C THR A 563 6.30 -8.87 14.88
N GLU A 564 6.37 -10.18 15.06
CA GLU A 564 7.12 -11.07 14.16
C GLU A 564 6.63 -11.01 12.72
N GLN A 565 5.30 -11.00 12.49
CA GLN A 565 4.71 -10.90 11.14
C GLN A 565 4.91 -9.53 10.49
N LEU A 566 5.12 -8.48 11.27
CA LEU A 566 5.44 -7.13 10.79
C LEU A 566 6.94 -6.91 10.58
N GLY A 567 7.80 -7.88 10.90
CA GLY A 567 9.25 -7.75 10.79
C GLY A 567 9.84 -6.76 11.81
N ILE A 568 9.21 -6.66 12.96
CA ILE A 568 9.60 -5.74 14.04
C ILE A 568 10.50 -6.48 15.02
N GLU A 569 11.63 -5.87 15.35
CA GLU A 569 12.61 -6.45 16.30
C GLU A 569 11.98 -6.68 17.69
N PRO A 570 12.38 -7.76 18.40
CA PRO A 570 11.79 -8.12 19.71
C PRO A 570 11.96 -7.03 20.77
N GLU A 571 13.01 -6.23 20.69
CA GLU A 571 13.34 -5.17 21.64
C GLU A 571 12.55 -3.88 21.39
N THR A 572 11.78 -3.83 20.31
CA THR A 572 10.97 -2.65 19.96
C THR A 572 9.93 -2.37 21.05
N PRO A 573 9.87 -1.11 21.55
CA PRO A 573 8.88 -0.75 22.56
C PRO A 573 7.45 -1.08 22.12
N TYR A 574 6.72 -1.77 22.98
CA TYR A 574 5.30 -2.07 22.82
C TYR A 574 4.48 -1.33 23.88
N LEU A 575 3.55 -0.50 23.42
CA LEU A 575 2.67 0.27 24.28
C LEU A 575 1.24 -0.27 24.18
N MET A 576 0.73 -0.79 25.29
CA MET A 576 -0.66 -1.18 25.44
C MET A 576 -1.39 -0.14 26.27
N LEU A 577 -2.42 0.47 25.70
CA LEU A 577 -3.21 1.50 26.36
C LEU A 577 -4.52 0.90 26.92
N PRO A 578 -4.96 1.37 28.11
CA PRO A 578 -6.27 1.01 28.64
C PRO A 578 -7.39 1.57 27.77
N SER A 579 -8.56 0.96 27.86
CA SER A 579 -9.79 1.53 27.29
C SER A 579 -10.11 2.88 27.97
N PRO A 580 -10.45 3.90 27.19
CA PRO A 580 -10.88 5.18 27.78
C PRO A 580 -12.31 5.11 28.33
N PHE A 581 -13.01 4.00 28.08
CA PHE A 581 -14.43 3.87 28.43
C PHE A 581 -14.61 3.07 29.71
N GLU A 582 -15.60 3.47 30.50
CA GLU A 582 -16.00 2.76 31.70
C GLU A 582 -16.46 1.33 31.38
N PRO A 583 -15.88 0.28 32.01
CA PRO A 583 -16.26 -1.10 31.71
C PRO A 583 -17.74 -1.38 31.95
N SER A 584 -18.39 -0.66 32.86
CA SER A 584 -19.82 -0.80 33.19
C SER A 584 -20.73 -0.35 32.05
N HIS A 585 -20.23 0.47 31.08
CA HIS A 585 -21.00 0.90 29.93
C HIS A 585 -21.13 -0.17 28.83
N GLN A 586 -20.34 -1.23 28.93
CA GLN A 586 -20.27 -2.30 27.94
C GLN A 586 -20.64 -3.64 28.58
N GLY A 587 -21.81 -4.19 28.20
CA GLY A 587 -22.19 -5.55 28.59
C GLY A 587 -21.62 -6.58 27.61
N VAL A 588 -20.75 -7.49 28.05
CA VAL A 588 -20.21 -8.56 27.19
C VAL A 588 -20.76 -9.89 27.66
N PHE A 589 -21.53 -10.55 26.80
CA PHE A 589 -22.22 -11.79 27.13
C PHE A 589 -21.74 -12.93 26.23
N LEU A 590 -21.25 -14.00 26.88
CA LEU A 590 -20.84 -15.23 26.22
C LEU A 590 -21.99 -16.23 26.25
N CYS A 591 -22.41 -16.70 25.08
CA CYS A 591 -23.53 -17.64 24.90
C CYS A 591 -23.03 -18.98 24.33
N PRO A 592 -22.48 -19.88 25.17
CA PRO A 592 -21.89 -21.16 24.74
C PRO A 592 -22.92 -22.22 24.38
N PHE A 593 -24.20 -21.98 24.59
CA PHE A 593 -25.29 -22.91 24.23
C PHE A 593 -25.61 -22.91 22.72
N VAL A 594 -24.97 -22.06 21.93
CA VAL A 594 -25.07 -22.04 20.45
C VAL A 594 -23.83 -22.69 19.84
N ASP A 595 -24.02 -23.67 18.95
CA ASP A 595 -22.93 -24.28 18.17
C ASP A 595 -23.00 -23.87 16.70
N THR A 596 -22.10 -22.99 16.25
CA THR A 596 -22.10 -22.47 14.87
C THR A 596 -21.16 -23.22 13.92
N ARG A 597 -20.61 -24.37 14.31
CA ARG A 597 -19.81 -25.23 13.43
C ARG A 597 -20.64 -25.68 12.24
N TYR A 598 -19.99 -25.85 11.11
CA TYR A 598 -20.66 -26.14 9.82
C TYR A 598 -21.67 -27.28 9.91
N GLN A 599 -21.34 -28.37 10.59
CA GLN A 599 -22.20 -29.55 10.76
C GLN A 599 -23.38 -29.30 11.70
N ALA A 600 -23.21 -28.41 12.69
CA ALA A 600 -24.21 -28.13 13.71
C ALA A 600 -25.15 -26.96 13.36
N ARG A 601 -24.87 -26.21 12.31
CA ARG A 601 -25.59 -24.96 11.95
C ARG A 601 -27.12 -25.16 11.87
N LYS A 602 -27.56 -26.25 11.21
CA LYS A 602 -29.01 -26.50 11.05
C LYS A 602 -29.71 -26.74 12.39
N SER A 603 -29.10 -27.52 13.28
CA SER A 603 -29.67 -27.81 14.61
C SER A 603 -29.59 -26.62 15.56
N ALA A 604 -28.63 -25.69 15.33
CA ALA A 604 -28.46 -24.50 16.16
C ALA A 604 -29.38 -23.32 15.74
N LEU A 605 -30.08 -23.41 14.58
CA LEU A 605 -30.91 -22.32 14.09
C LEU A 605 -31.98 -21.88 15.10
N PRO A 606 -32.80 -22.75 15.73
CA PRO A 606 -33.82 -22.29 16.65
C PRO A 606 -33.22 -21.54 17.85
N ALA A 607 -32.14 -22.06 18.44
CA ALA A 607 -31.50 -21.42 19.58
C ALA A 607 -30.86 -20.08 19.22
N LEU A 608 -30.28 -19.96 18.01
CA LEU A 608 -29.67 -18.74 17.52
C LEU A 608 -30.71 -17.65 17.18
N VAL A 609 -31.85 -18.06 16.59
CA VAL A 609 -32.98 -17.16 16.26
C VAL A 609 -33.60 -16.65 17.56
N ASP A 610 -33.86 -17.51 18.54
CA ASP A 610 -34.37 -17.11 19.85
C ASP A 610 -33.39 -16.16 20.58
N LEU A 611 -32.06 -16.42 20.50
CA LEU A 611 -31.05 -15.53 21.06
C LEU A 611 -31.12 -14.14 20.42
N ILE A 612 -31.16 -14.05 19.09
CA ILE A 612 -31.21 -12.77 18.36
C ILE A 612 -32.47 -11.99 18.76
N ALA A 613 -33.62 -12.66 18.82
CA ALA A 613 -34.88 -12.04 19.21
C ALA A 613 -34.86 -11.53 20.67
N ARG A 614 -34.32 -12.31 21.60
CA ARG A 614 -34.19 -11.90 23.02
C ARG A 614 -33.30 -10.68 23.19
N VAL A 615 -32.22 -10.59 22.43
CA VAL A 615 -31.34 -9.43 22.45
C VAL A 615 -32.07 -8.21 21.90
N TYR A 616 -32.71 -8.33 20.73
CA TYR A 616 -33.45 -7.26 20.09
C TYR A 616 -34.58 -6.71 20.97
N PHE A 617 -35.36 -7.58 21.62
CA PHE A 617 -36.46 -7.20 22.53
C PHE A 617 -35.99 -6.73 23.91
N SER A 618 -34.72 -6.92 24.27
CA SER A 618 -34.19 -6.51 25.58
C SER A 618 -34.23 -4.99 25.80
N ARG A 619 -34.04 -4.22 24.74
CA ARG A 619 -34.17 -2.77 24.70
C ARG A 619 -34.48 -2.33 23.25
N PRO A 620 -35.45 -1.44 23.02
CA PRO A 620 -35.66 -0.82 21.71
C PRO A 620 -34.42 -0.06 21.26
N GLY A 621 -33.98 -0.25 20.00
CA GLY A 621 -32.83 0.40 19.40
C GLY A 621 -32.21 -0.38 18.26
N ASN A 622 -31.03 -0.01 17.84
CA ASN A 622 -30.35 -0.54 16.66
C ASN A 622 -29.37 -1.66 17.01
N TYR A 623 -29.46 -2.78 16.32
CA TYR A 623 -28.64 -3.96 16.52
C TYR A 623 -28.06 -4.45 15.21
N LEU A 624 -26.79 -4.92 15.24
CA LEU A 624 -26.14 -5.61 14.12
C LEU A 624 -25.80 -7.04 14.50
N VAL A 625 -26.14 -7.98 13.65
CA VAL A 625 -25.79 -9.40 13.76
C VAL A 625 -24.77 -9.73 12.68
N PHE A 626 -23.60 -10.20 13.08
CA PHE A 626 -22.51 -10.52 12.17
C PHE A 626 -22.31 -12.02 12.00
N PHE A 627 -22.29 -12.44 10.73
CA PHE A 627 -22.19 -13.84 10.33
C PHE A 627 -20.85 -14.15 9.64
N PRO A 628 -20.37 -15.41 9.71
CA PRO A 628 -19.12 -15.81 9.05
C PRO A 628 -19.27 -16.02 7.53
N SER A 629 -20.49 -16.08 6.99
CA SER A 629 -20.73 -16.26 5.56
C SER A 629 -22.15 -15.88 5.16
N TYR A 630 -22.33 -15.41 3.93
CA TYR A 630 -23.65 -15.09 3.34
C TYR A 630 -24.61 -16.27 3.38
N ARG A 631 -24.12 -17.49 3.13
CA ARG A 631 -24.97 -18.69 3.18
C ARG A 631 -25.58 -18.91 4.56
N PHE A 632 -24.79 -18.70 5.62
CA PHE A 632 -25.29 -18.87 6.98
C PHE A 632 -26.21 -17.71 7.37
N LEU A 633 -25.89 -16.48 7.00
CA LEU A 633 -26.78 -15.33 7.13
C LEU A 633 -28.15 -15.62 6.51
N GLN A 634 -28.19 -16.08 5.28
CA GLN A 634 -29.45 -16.38 4.58
C GLN A 634 -30.29 -17.46 5.29
N MET A 635 -29.65 -18.54 5.75
CA MET A 635 -30.33 -19.59 6.53
C MET A 635 -30.98 -19.05 7.80
N VAL A 636 -30.31 -18.12 8.50
CA VAL A 636 -30.84 -17.52 9.71
C VAL A 636 -31.95 -16.54 9.40
N VAL A 637 -31.84 -15.74 8.33
CA VAL A 637 -32.88 -14.84 7.87
C VAL A 637 -34.19 -15.59 7.60
N GLU A 638 -34.12 -16.65 6.78
CA GLU A 638 -35.29 -17.46 6.43
C GLU A 638 -36.01 -18.04 7.67
N HIS A 639 -35.23 -18.48 8.65
CA HIS A 639 -35.76 -19.02 9.91
C HIS A 639 -36.30 -17.90 10.80
N PHE A 640 -35.59 -16.78 10.89
CA PHE A 640 -35.98 -15.63 11.71
C PHE A 640 -37.31 -15.00 11.21
N GLN A 641 -37.45 -14.82 9.90
CA GLN A 641 -38.68 -14.28 9.31
C GLN A 641 -39.91 -15.21 9.48
N LYS A 642 -39.68 -16.51 9.56
CA LYS A 642 -40.72 -17.49 9.85
C LYS A 642 -41.21 -17.37 11.27
N ASP A 643 -40.30 -17.23 12.25
CA ASP A 643 -40.64 -17.23 13.68
C ASP A 643 -41.04 -15.83 14.17
N TYR A 644 -40.54 -14.75 13.51
CA TYR A 644 -40.78 -13.34 13.84
C TYR A 644 -41.12 -12.53 12.58
N PRO A 645 -42.30 -12.79 11.97
CA PRO A 645 -42.68 -12.15 10.67
C PRO A 645 -42.86 -10.63 10.77
N GLU A 646 -43.09 -10.10 11.97
CA GLU A 646 -43.26 -8.67 12.23
C GLU A 646 -41.94 -7.89 12.15
N ILE A 647 -40.78 -8.55 12.23
CA ILE A 647 -39.47 -7.92 12.17
C ILE A 647 -38.86 -8.17 10.78
N GLN A 648 -38.58 -7.10 10.06
CA GLN A 648 -37.91 -7.15 8.76
C GLN A 648 -36.41 -6.80 8.92
N PRO A 649 -35.51 -7.80 9.02
CA PRO A 649 -34.09 -7.51 9.16
C PRO A 649 -33.51 -6.95 7.88
N LEU A 650 -32.72 -5.87 7.99
CA LEU A 650 -31.89 -5.33 6.93
C LEU A 650 -30.78 -6.33 6.62
N GLN A 651 -30.49 -6.58 5.36
CA GLN A 651 -29.50 -7.59 4.97
C GLN A 651 -28.41 -7.00 4.11
N GLN A 652 -27.18 -7.36 4.42
CA GLN A 652 -26.05 -7.09 3.54
C GLN A 652 -26.09 -8.06 2.34
N THR A 653 -26.16 -7.50 1.12
CA THR A 653 -26.10 -8.28 -0.14
C THR A 653 -24.67 -8.41 -0.65
N PRO A 654 -24.29 -9.56 -1.27
CA PRO A 654 -23.01 -9.68 -1.95
C PRO A 654 -22.89 -8.66 -3.10
N GLY A 655 -21.75 -7.97 -3.20
CA GLY A 655 -21.51 -7.02 -4.28
C GLY A 655 -22.32 -5.73 -4.22
N ALA A 656 -22.90 -5.39 -3.04
CA ALA A 656 -23.66 -4.16 -2.86
C ALA A 656 -22.93 -2.92 -3.36
N SER A 657 -23.62 -2.08 -4.13
CA SER A 657 -23.16 -0.78 -4.59
C SER A 657 -22.96 0.20 -3.42
N ASP A 658 -22.21 1.27 -3.64
CA ASP A 658 -22.01 2.29 -2.61
C ASP A 658 -23.33 2.92 -2.15
N ARG A 659 -24.29 3.11 -3.06
CA ARG A 659 -25.62 3.61 -2.74
C ARG A 659 -26.42 2.65 -1.84
N GLU A 660 -26.33 1.34 -2.08
CA GLU A 660 -27.00 0.34 -1.23
C GLU A 660 -26.35 0.28 0.16
N ARG A 661 -25.03 0.47 0.23
CA ARG A 661 -24.29 0.57 1.49
C ARG A 661 -24.71 1.79 2.30
N GLU A 662 -24.81 2.95 1.66
CA GLU A 662 -25.29 4.19 2.27
C GLU A 662 -26.73 4.06 2.76
N ALA A 663 -27.60 3.44 1.97
CA ALA A 663 -28.98 3.19 2.36
C ALA A 663 -29.08 2.26 3.60
N PHE A 664 -28.28 1.18 3.62
CA PHE A 664 -28.20 0.29 4.79
C PHE A 664 -27.74 1.06 6.04
N LEU A 665 -26.69 1.87 5.94
CA LEU A 665 -26.17 2.68 7.05
C LEU A 665 -27.15 3.77 7.49
N GLY A 666 -27.84 4.40 6.55
CA GLY A 666 -28.84 5.43 6.83
C GLY A 666 -30.03 4.94 7.65
N SER A 667 -30.31 3.62 7.62
CA SER A 667 -31.34 2.99 8.44
C SER A 667 -31.00 2.90 9.94
N PHE A 668 -29.72 3.12 10.30
CA PHE A 668 -29.24 3.14 11.68
C PHE A 668 -29.17 4.59 12.20
N SER A 669 -30.30 5.24 12.30
CA SER A 669 -30.42 6.57 12.90
C SER A 669 -30.73 6.49 14.40
N GLU A 670 -30.50 7.59 15.12
CA GLU A 670 -30.89 7.70 16.52
C GLU A 670 -32.43 7.58 16.65
N GLY A 671 -32.87 6.80 17.61
CA GLY A 671 -34.29 6.52 17.81
C GLY A 671 -34.90 5.47 16.87
N ALA A 672 -34.16 4.96 15.88
CA ALA A 672 -34.61 3.85 15.07
C ALA A 672 -34.56 2.52 15.85
N GLN A 673 -35.28 1.51 15.36
CA GLN A 673 -35.25 0.14 15.88
C GLN A 673 -34.89 -0.82 14.74
N SER A 674 -33.66 -0.68 14.25
CA SER A 674 -33.19 -1.45 13.11
C SER A 674 -32.43 -2.70 13.56
N LEU A 675 -32.76 -3.83 12.94
CA LEU A 675 -32.02 -5.08 13.07
C LEU A 675 -31.31 -5.37 11.75
N GLY A 676 -29.98 -5.26 11.72
CA GLY A 676 -29.19 -5.50 10.54
C GLY A 676 -28.40 -6.80 10.60
N PHE A 677 -28.33 -7.52 9.47
CA PHE A 677 -27.56 -8.74 9.31
C PHE A 677 -26.41 -8.48 8.31
N ALA A 678 -25.19 -8.68 8.77
CA ALA A 678 -23.97 -8.35 8.01
C ALA A 678 -22.93 -9.48 8.12
N ILE A 679 -21.85 -9.36 7.35
CA ILE A 679 -20.76 -10.34 7.32
C ILE A 679 -19.58 -9.81 8.13
N MET A 680 -18.99 -10.68 8.98
CA MET A 680 -17.73 -10.39 9.66
C MET A 680 -16.60 -10.16 8.66
N GLY A 681 -15.78 -9.12 8.90
CA GLY A 681 -14.72 -8.70 7.96
C GLY A 681 -15.24 -8.01 6.69
N GLY A 682 -16.55 -7.75 6.59
CA GLY A 682 -17.14 -6.96 5.52
C GLY A 682 -17.10 -5.46 5.82
N VAL A 683 -17.60 -4.65 4.85
CA VAL A 683 -17.59 -3.18 4.94
C VAL A 683 -18.29 -2.61 6.18
N PHE A 684 -19.27 -3.30 6.74
CA PHE A 684 -19.99 -2.87 7.95
C PHE A 684 -19.29 -3.30 9.24
N ALA A 685 -18.43 -4.33 9.18
CA ALA A 685 -17.60 -4.74 10.30
C ALA A 685 -16.38 -3.81 10.46
N GLU A 686 -15.99 -3.12 9.38
CA GLU A 686 -14.80 -2.27 9.35
C GLU A 686 -15.10 -0.93 8.66
N GLY A 687 -14.59 0.19 9.22
CA GLY A 687 -14.62 1.49 8.54
C GLY A 687 -15.91 2.32 8.68
N VAL A 688 -16.90 1.89 9.49
CA VAL A 688 -18.10 2.65 9.80
C VAL A 688 -18.12 2.99 11.29
N ASP A 689 -18.43 4.22 11.63
CA ASP A 689 -18.59 4.66 13.02
C ASP A 689 -20.07 4.89 13.35
N PHE A 690 -20.57 4.10 14.28
CA PHE A 690 -21.88 4.27 14.87
C PHE A 690 -21.70 4.99 16.23
N VAL A 691 -21.92 6.28 16.26
CA VAL A 691 -21.81 7.11 17.46
C VAL A 691 -23.17 7.24 18.12
N GLY A 692 -23.23 7.17 19.45
CA GLY A 692 -24.47 7.32 20.22
C GLY A 692 -25.41 6.12 20.06
N GLU A 693 -26.70 6.35 20.03
CA GLU A 693 -27.73 5.31 19.92
C GLU A 693 -27.90 4.74 18.49
N LYS A 694 -27.02 5.12 17.55
CA LYS A 694 -27.01 4.52 16.20
C LYS A 694 -26.68 3.04 16.22
N LEU A 695 -26.01 2.52 17.29
CA LEU A 695 -25.79 1.09 17.49
C LEU A 695 -25.66 0.79 18.98
N ILE A 696 -26.65 0.13 19.55
CA ILE A 696 -26.64 -0.23 20.98
C ILE A 696 -26.31 -1.67 21.26
N GLY A 697 -26.16 -2.52 20.24
CA GLY A 697 -25.74 -3.88 20.43
C GLY A 697 -25.28 -4.60 19.18
N THR A 698 -24.35 -5.53 19.38
CA THR A 698 -23.86 -6.40 18.33
C THR A 698 -23.90 -7.85 18.75
N ILE A 699 -24.31 -8.73 17.85
CA ILE A 699 -24.32 -10.18 18.02
C ILE A 699 -23.31 -10.79 17.05
N ILE A 700 -22.29 -11.45 17.55
CA ILE A 700 -21.22 -12.05 16.79
C ILE A 700 -21.42 -13.56 16.73
N VAL A 701 -21.81 -14.05 15.55
CA VAL A 701 -22.17 -15.45 15.33
C VAL A 701 -20.95 -16.24 14.86
N GLY A 702 -20.36 -17.02 15.75
CA GLY A 702 -19.17 -17.81 15.47
C GLY A 702 -17.84 -17.05 15.58
N THR A 703 -16.76 -17.79 15.51
CA THR A 703 -15.39 -17.31 15.79
C THR A 703 -14.70 -16.64 14.62
N GLY A 704 -15.42 -16.26 13.57
CA GLY A 704 -14.87 -15.47 12.45
C GLY A 704 -13.80 -16.16 11.58
N LEU A 705 -13.61 -17.48 11.72
CA LEU A 705 -12.57 -18.20 10.99
C LEU A 705 -12.64 -17.93 9.48
N PRO A 706 -11.50 -17.69 8.81
CA PRO A 706 -11.42 -17.62 7.36
C PRO A 706 -11.99 -18.88 6.71
N GLN A 707 -12.48 -18.74 5.48
CA GLN A 707 -12.92 -19.90 4.70
C GLN A 707 -11.74 -20.83 4.43
N VAL A 708 -11.95 -22.14 4.60
CA VAL A 708 -10.96 -23.15 4.27
C VAL A 708 -10.74 -23.15 2.77
N ASN A 709 -9.52 -22.86 2.36
CA ASN A 709 -9.06 -22.93 0.98
C ASN A 709 -7.59 -23.37 0.94
N GLU A 710 -7.07 -23.57 -0.25
CA GLU A 710 -5.73 -24.09 -0.47
C GLU A 710 -4.64 -23.14 0.07
N GLU A 711 -4.85 -21.83 0.01
CA GLU A 711 -3.89 -20.85 0.51
C GLU A 711 -3.82 -20.84 2.02
N GLN A 712 -4.98 -20.89 2.69
CA GLN A 712 -5.04 -20.98 4.16
C GLN A 712 -4.45 -22.30 4.66
N GLU A 713 -4.70 -23.38 3.94
CA GLU A 713 -4.15 -24.68 4.30
C GLU A 713 -2.64 -24.74 4.10
N LEU A 714 -2.13 -24.10 3.05
CA LEU A 714 -0.69 -23.95 2.83
C LEU A 714 -0.03 -23.11 3.93
N LEU A 715 -0.64 -21.99 4.32
CA LEU A 715 -0.18 -21.17 5.47
C LEU A 715 -0.14 -22.00 6.75
N ARG A 716 -1.18 -22.79 7.02
CA ARG A 716 -1.21 -23.67 8.18
C ARG A 716 -0.05 -24.65 8.18
N GLN A 717 0.19 -25.33 7.06
CA GLN A 717 1.25 -26.32 6.92
C GLN A 717 2.65 -25.72 6.99
N SER A 718 2.86 -24.55 6.39
CA SER A 718 4.14 -23.84 6.42
C SER A 718 4.53 -23.42 7.83
N ALA A 719 3.57 -23.03 8.65
CA ALA A 719 3.81 -22.63 10.04
C ALA A 719 4.09 -23.82 10.98
N GLU A 720 3.70 -25.04 10.59
CA GLU A 720 4.00 -26.27 11.33
C GLU A 720 5.41 -26.83 11.06
N HIS A 721 6.19 -26.20 10.16
CA HIS A 721 7.54 -26.66 9.82
C HIS A 721 8.54 -26.35 10.96
N PRO A 722 9.46 -27.28 11.33
CA PRO A 722 10.36 -27.14 12.47
C PRO A 722 11.32 -25.95 12.44
N GLN A 723 11.43 -25.27 11.31
CA GLN A 723 12.30 -24.08 11.13
C GLN A 723 11.61 -22.76 11.44
N THR A 724 10.31 -22.75 11.75
CA THR A 724 9.60 -21.54 12.19
C THR A 724 9.88 -21.28 13.67
N LEU A 725 10.32 -20.06 13.98
CA LEU A 725 10.80 -19.63 15.29
C LEU A 725 9.76 -19.62 16.40
N SER A 726 8.47 -19.78 16.11
CA SER A 726 7.40 -19.74 17.09
C SER A 726 6.83 -21.13 17.37
N ALA A 727 6.69 -21.48 18.66
CA ALA A 727 5.95 -22.65 19.14
C ALA A 727 4.42 -22.53 18.91
N VAL A 728 4.00 -21.76 17.90
CA VAL A 728 2.60 -21.45 17.62
C VAL A 728 2.05 -22.47 16.63
N ASN A 729 0.88 -23.00 16.93
CA ASN A 729 0.19 -23.97 16.07
C ASN A 729 -0.21 -23.31 14.74
N GLY A 730 0.11 -23.96 13.61
CA GLY A 730 -0.23 -23.46 12.27
C GLY A 730 -1.72 -23.17 12.07
N PHE A 731 -2.61 -23.92 12.74
CA PHE A 731 -4.05 -23.66 12.73
C PHE A 731 -4.39 -22.30 13.41
N ASP A 732 -3.66 -21.91 14.42
CA ASP A 732 -3.86 -20.63 15.09
C ASP A 732 -3.47 -19.47 14.17
N ILE A 733 -2.34 -19.62 13.48
CA ILE A 733 -1.84 -18.63 12.51
C ILE A 733 -2.78 -18.45 11.32
N ALA A 734 -3.20 -19.55 10.73
CA ALA A 734 -4.02 -19.50 9.51
C ALA A 734 -5.49 -19.18 9.77
N TYR A 735 -6.03 -19.53 10.93
CA TYR A 735 -7.46 -19.48 11.16
C TYR A 735 -7.88 -18.72 12.42
N ARG A 736 -7.35 -19.08 13.61
CA ARG A 736 -7.86 -18.54 14.88
C ARG A 736 -7.51 -17.08 15.09
N TYR A 737 -6.27 -16.67 14.84
CA TYR A 737 -5.85 -15.26 15.01
C TYR A 737 -6.56 -14.32 14.03
N PRO A 738 -6.60 -14.61 12.72
CA PRO A 738 -7.38 -13.79 11.80
C PRO A 738 -8.88 -13.75 12.15
N GLY A 739 -9.43 -14.89 12.58
CA GLY A 739 -10.82 -14.97 13.03
C GLY A 739 -11.09 -14.08 14.23
N MET A 740 -10.23 -14.14 15.25
CA MET A 740 -10.39 -13.34 16.46
C MET A 740 -10.18 -11.84 16.20
N THR A 741 -9.29 -11.48 15.31
CA THR A 741 -9.12 -10.08 14.89
C THR A 741 -10.43 -9.52 14.33
N ARG A 742 -11.13 -10.27 13.47
CA ARG A 742 -12.46 -9.87 12.93
C ARG A 742 -13.51 -9.74 14.02
N VAL A 743 -13.52 -10.68 14.98
CA VAL A 743 -14.43 -10.63 16.13
C VAL A 743 -14.23 -9.37 16.96
N LEU A 744 -12.98 -9.06 17.32
CA LEU A 744 -12.64 -7.88 18.12
C LEU A 744 -12.93 -6.57 17.38
N GLN A 745 -12.67 -6.51 16.09
CA GLN A 745 -13.01 -5.33 15.25
C GLN A 745 -14.52 -5.08 15.21
N THR A 746 -15.30 -6.16 15.06
CA THR A 746 -16.76 -6.12 15.05
C THR A 746 -17.31 -5.67 16.39
N ALA A 747 -16.79 -6.24 17.48
CA ALA A 747 -17.17 -5.88 18.85
C ALA A 747 -16.88 -4.39 19.17
N GLY A 748 -15.76 -3.86 18.65
CA GLY A 748 -15.35 -2.47 18.83
C GLY A 748 -16.25 -1.42 18.16
N ARG A 749 -17.36 -1.81 17.51
CA ARG A 749 -18.33 -0.88 16.89
C ARG A 749 -19.34 -0.30 17.87
N VAL A 750 -19.57 -0.96 19.00
CA VAL A 750 -20.66 -0.62 19.93
C VAL A 750 -20.33 0.60 20.79
N ILE A 751 -19.09 0.74 21.24
CA ILE A 751 -18.66 1.84 22.12
C ILE A 751 -17.63 2.71 21.38
N ARG A 752 -17.95 3.99 21.17
CA ARG A 752 -17.13 4.97 20.45
C ARG A 752 -16.88 6.25 21.24
N THR A 753 -17.80 6.59 22.10
CA THR A 753 -17.72 7.78 22.97
C THR A 753 -17.91 7.37 24.43
N GLU A 754 -17.59 8.27 25.35
CA GLU A 754 -17.73 8.05 26.79
C GLU A 754 -19.20 7.92 27.23
N SER A 755 -20.11 8.49 26.43
CA SER A 755 -21.56 8.42 26.68
C SER A 755 -22.22 7.15 26.14
N ASP A 756 -21.55 6.42 25.23
CA ASP A 756 -22.13 5.23 24.59
C ASP A 756 -22.36 4.11 25.61
N ARG A 757 -23.46 3.42 25.43
CA ARG A 757 -23.87 2.25 26.23
C ARG A 757 -24.30 1.15 25.29
N GLY A 758 -23.82 -0.08 25.50
CA GLY A 758 -24.22 -1.15 24.59
C GLY A 758 -23.78 -2.55 24.98
N VAL A 759 -24.27 -3.52 24.24
CA VAL A 759 -24.06 -4.94 24.51
C VAL A 759 -23.35 -5.64 23.35
N ILE A 760 -22.46 -6.57 23.71
CA ILE A 760 -21.74 -7.46 22.79
C ILE A 760 -22.11 -8.88 23.15
N ILE A 761 -22.65 -9.63 22.20
CA ILE A 761 -23.05 -11.02 22.39
C ILE A 761 -22.12 -11.93 21.58
N LEU A 762 -21.41 -12.81 22.24
CA LEU A 762 -20.51 -13.79 21.61
C LEU A 762 -21.27 -15.13 21.50
N ALA A 763 -21.87 -15.38 20.34
CA ALA A 763 -22.77 -16.51 20.12
C ALA A 763 -22.03 -17.70 19.48
N ASP A 764 -21.26 -18.41 20.28
CA ASP A 764 -20.63 -19.68 19.92
C ASP A 764 -20.00 -20.32 21.17
N TYR A 765 -20.07 -21.65 21.30
CA TYR A 765 -19.49 -22.36 22.45
C TYR A 765 -17.95 -22.25 22.50
N ARG A 766 -17.29 -22.13 21.34
CA ARG A 766 -15.83 -22.03 21.24
C ARG A 766 -15.27 -20.79 21.92
N PHE A 767 -16.04 -19.73 22.07
CA PHE A 767 -15.64 -18.55 22.83
C PHE A 767 -15.38 -18.81 24.31
N ALA A 768 -15.86 -19.95 24.85
CA ALA A 768 -15.56 -20.40 26.21
C ALA A 768 -14.19 -21.11 26.29
N ASP A 769 -13.54 -21.42 25.19
CA ASP A 769 -12.21 -22.02 25.16
C ASP A 769 -11.16 -21.04 25.66
N MET A 770 -10.21 -21.54 26.47
CA MET A 770 -9.15 -20.76 27.08
C MET A 770 -8.26 -20.02 26.04
N PHE A 771 -8.11 -20.60 24.85
CA PHE A 771 -7.42 -19.97 23.74
C PHE A 771 -8.05 -18.62 23.40
N TYR A 772 -9.36 -18.56 23.18
CA TYR A 772 -10.06 -17.31 22.85
C TYR A 772 -10.12 -16.35 24.02
N GLN A 773 -10.27 -16.86 25.26
CA GLN A 773 -10.28 -16.04 26.47
C GLN A 773 -8.96 -15.26 26.65
N ASN A 774 -7.84 -15.87 26.34
CA ASN A 774 -6.53 -15.21 26.40
C ASN A 774 -6.35 -14.05 25.38
N LEU A 775 -7.19 -14.03 24.35
CA LEU A 775 -7.17 -12.98 23.31
C LEU A 775 -8.15 -11.84 23.58
N TYR A 776 -9.02 -11.96 24.60
CA TYR A 776 -9.96 -10.89 24.92
C TYR A 776 -9.28 -9.63 25.43
N PRO A 777 -9.86 -8.45 25.13
CA PRO A 777 -9.43 -7.20 25.75
C PRO A 777 -9.55 -7.27 27.27
N LYS A 778 -8.51 -6.82 27.98
CA LYS A 778 -8.45 -6.91 29.45
C LYS A 778 -9.57 -6.16 30.18
N HIS A 779 -10.17 -5.15 29.53
CA HIS A 779 -11.27 -4.39 30.10
C HIS A 779 -12.65 -5.05 29.95
N TRP A 780 -12.76 -6.16 29.22
CA TRP A 780 -14.03 -6.87 29.09
C TRP A 780 -14.39 -7.60 30.37
N GLN A 781 -15.56 -7.30 30.90
CA GLN A 781 -16.18 -8.01 31.99
C GLN A 781 -17.21 -9.01 31.43
N ILE A 782 -16.76 -10.23 31.15
CA ILE A 782 -17.54 -11.21 30.41
C ILE A 782 -18.47 -11.95 31.37
N GLN A 783 -19.76 -11.96 31.05
CA GLN A 783 -20.76 -12.74 31.72
C GLN A 783 -21.16 -13.93 30.85
N THR A 784 -21.10 -15.14 31.39
CA THR A 784 -21.52 -16.35 30.67
C THR A 784 -23.00 -16.64 30.89
N SER A 785 -23.73 -16.79 29.80
CA SER A 785 -25.17 -17.15 29.79
C SER A 785 -25.31 -18.60 29.34
N LYS A 786 -25.85 -19.47 30.16
CA LYS A 786 -26.00 -20.90 29.84
C LYS A 786 -27.30 -21.21 29.09
N SER A 787 -28.24 -20.27 29.05
CA SER A 787 -29.50 -20.38 28.29
C SER A 787 -29.99 -19.00 27.82
N GLY A 788 -30.99 -18.99 26.91
CA GLY A 788 -31.63 -17.76 26.46
C GLY A 788 -32.34 -17.01 27.61
N GLU A 789 -32.95 -17.73 28.59
CA GLU A 789 -33.60 -17.14 29.76
C GLU A 789 -32.59 -16.40 30.63
N GLN A 790 -31.44 -17.02 30.90
CA GLN A 790 -30.38 -16.40 31.69
C GLN A 790 -29.84 -15.16 30.97
N LEU A 791 -29.65 -15.23 29.66
CA LEU A 791 -29.26 -14.06 28.84
C LEU A 791 -30.28 -12.93 29.01
N SER A 792 -31.58 -13.21 28.88
CA SER A 792 -32.61 -12.19 29.03
C SER A 792 -32.60 -11.52 30.41
N GLN A 793 -32.35 -12.27 31.48
CA GLN A 793 -32.22 -11.73 32.83
C GLN A 793 -31.00 -10.83 32.97
N GLN A 794 -29.86 -11.26 32.47
CA GLN A 794 -28.60 -10.50 32.50
C GLN A 794 -28.71 -9.19 31.68
N LEU A 795 -29.31 -9.26 30.49
CA LEU A 795 -29.57 -8.07 29.66
C LEU A 795 -30.52 -7.08 30.36
N SER A 796 -31.59 -7.58 30.98
CA SER A 796 -32.52 -6.74 31.74
C SER A 796 -31.81 -6.04 32.91
N CYS A 797 -30.94 -6.76 33.62
CA CYS A 797 -30.15 -6.22 34.71
C CYS A 797 -29.19 -5.12 34.20
N PHE A 798 -28.45 -5.39 33.13
CA PHE A 798 -27.54 -4.43 32.50
C PHE A 798 -28.29 -3.12 32.09
N TRP A 799 -29.36 -3.23 31.35
CA TRP A 799 -30.10 -2.06 30.88
C TRP A 799 -30.78 -1.25 32.01
N LYS A 800 -31.22 -1.93 33.10
CA LYS A 800 -31.73 -1.25 34.31
C LYS A 800 -30.63 -0.42 34.99
N GLN A 801 -29.45 -0.99 35.14
CA GLN A 801 -28.28 -0.30 35.70
C GLN A 801 -27.89 0.96 34.87
N GLN A 802 -27.92 0.84 33.54
CA GLN A 802 -27.64 1.99 32.68
C GLN A 802 -28.65 3.13 32.81
N ARG A 803 -29.93 2.83 32.99
CA ARG A 803 -30.97 3.84 33.23
C ARG A 803 -30.77 4.58 34.57
N LEU A 804 -30.43 3.85 35.63
CA LEU A 804 -30.18 4.46 36.94
C LEU A 804 -28.93 5.35 36.94
N SER A 805 -27.90 4.99 36.21
CA SER A 805 -26.69 5.83 36.11
C SER A 805 -26.93 7.13 35.36
N VAL A 806 -27.83 7.20 34.40
CA VAL A 806 -28.19 8.44 33.68
C VAL A 806 -29.01 9.38 34.59
N CYS A 807 -29.96 8.85 35.38
CA CYS A 807 -30.77 9.67 36.28
C CYS A 807 -29.99 10.26 37.48
N ASN A 808 -28.80 9.75 37.79
CA ASN A 808 -27.97 10.29 38.88
C ASN A 808 -26.95 11.36 38.40
N VAL A 809 -26.87 11.65 37.13
CA VAL A 809 -25.95 12.64 36.53
C VAL A 809 -26.71 13.90 36.11
N GLU A 810 -28.05 13.88 36.02
CA GLU A 810 -28.93 15.05 35.90
C GLU A 810 -29.28 15.58 37.32
#